data_1cfe1d39da5686391aedaf0b1067ffc1
#
_entry.id   1cfe1d39da5686391aedaf0b1067ffc1
#
_cell.length_a   1.000
_cell.length_b   1.000
_cell.length_c   1.000
_cell.angle_alpha   90.00
_cell.angle_beta   90.00
_cell.angle_gamma   90.00
#
_symmetry.space_group_name_H-M   'P 1'
#
loop_
_entity.id
_entity.type
_entity.pdbx_description
1 polymer ?
#
loop_
_entity_poly.entity_id
_entity_poly.type
_entity_poly.pdbx_seq_one_letter_code
_entity_poly.pdbx_strand_id
1 'polypeptide(L)'
;MGRYIVGNGSDTWNLADAYAAVTDGDIIEFEKGFSFDLSGDYWMIDKNITICGYVEVDENGGRMLYSSFYGRIIIAENADVVIEDICLYSIKEGNVIVIQKGGKLTLSGSLIGSTVSDNDYGLVWSNGGFVEIDNLTLTLEGKSRAITVENSSTLNIKNSTNLANVTCNNSEVSIMNSRIVNHIGNGINAKKSKVEIIDTYIEGSLADVENRYPIVWGSESSFVVKNSEIRQPQYPSAVFIKDNSVLELENNLITNVTVFNSRVKLYDTTILESLFIRDFSLCISNGKLDVKGESLKKVEIFIDNNSVLNAEEVVLNKLSNPNVRTAENSLMRMRILSTKNIEKKDLKFEVDDTSEVVDLNNLIKEETVATENNQQTEKVKESVPTIQQLDNLIGLRRVKEEISKMLRIVDFNNKRIAQGHTPEKQALHAVFVGNPGTGKTTVARLMGKILFEKGVLPGRDGKCVFVEAKESDLISSNVGGTALETKKLLNKALGGVLFIDEAYTLDKKGSVNFGIEAINTILAFMEDHRDEIMIIFAGYTKEMDQFLKSNPGLKSRVPNTFDFEDYTSEEIAQIGLYELGSDSLTVDEEAYRQAVATAYAHTNDRSNGRWIRNFNEKLRLRLATRFGNNPSIDPNQIIQQDLDDVLAMSK
;
A
#
# COMPACT_ATOMS: atom_id res chain seq x y z
N MET A 1 -12.48 19.25 43.45
CA MET A 1 -12.44 17.87 42.96
C MET A 1 -13.25 17.04 43.94
N GLY A 2 -14.52 16.85 43.65
CA GLY A 2 -15.42 16.02 44.42
C GLY A 2 -15.18 14.56 44.14
N ARG A 3 -15.47 13.68 45.10
CA ARG A 3 -15.38 12.24 44.94
C ARG A 3 -16.71 11.60 45.34
N TYR A 4 -17.32 10.87 44.44
CA TYR A 4 -18.64 10.28 44.61
C TYR A 4 -18.51 8.76 44.56
N ILE A 5 -18.68 8.09 45.69
CA ILE A 5 -18.58 6.62 45.76
C ILE A 5 -19.91 6.02 45.36
N VAL A 6 -19.92 5.22 44.31
CA VAL A 6 -21.09 4.54 43.78
C VAL A 6 -21.06 3.07 44.20
N GLY A 7 -22.12 2.60 44.83
CA GLY A 7 -22.19 1.24 45.35
C GLY A 7 -23.55 0.86 45.88
N ASN A 8 -23.59 -0.27 46.63
CA ASN A 8 -24.80 -0.79 47.26
C ASN A 8 -24.89 -0.47 48.77
N GLY A 9 -23.88 0.21 49.31
CA GLY A 9 -23.80 0.58 50.72
C GLY A 9 -24.75 1.72 51.10
N SER A 10 -25.04 1.87 52.41
CA SER A 10 -25.90 2.94 52.95
C SER A 10 -25.32 4.35 52.73
N ASP A 11 -23.99 4.42 52.57
CA ASP A 11 -23.24 5.69 52.43
C ASP A 11 -22.75 5.90 51.00
N THR A 12 -23.27 5.15 50.02
CA THR A 12 -22.89 5.24 48.60
C THR A 12 -24.02 5.84 47.78
N TRP A 13 -23.63 6.44 46.64
CA TRP A 13 -24.54 7.01 45.67
C TRP A 13 -25.03 5.93 44.69
N ASN A 14 -26.22 6.10 44.12
CA ASN A 14 -26.49 5.46 42.83
C ASN A 14 -25.82 6.21 41.68
N LEU A 15 -25.57 5.56 40.56
CA LEU A 15 -24.81 6.14 39.45
C LEU A 15 -25.49 7.39 38.86
N ALA A 16 -26.83 7.39 38.73
CA ALA A 16 -27.57 8.51 38.13
C ALA A 16 -27.48 9.76 39.01
N ASP A 17 -27.67 9.62 40.31
CA ASP A 17 -27.57 10.75 41.25
C ASP A 17 -26.13 11.26 41.37
N ALA A 18 -25.15 10.37 41.40
CA ALA A 18 -23.73 10.72 41.37
C ALA A 18 -23.40 11.53 40.10
N TYR A 19 -23.84 11.05 38.94
CA TYR A 19 -23.59 11.74 37.67
C TYR A 19 -24.31 13.10 37.60
N ALA A 20 -25.51 13.22 38.16
CA ALA A 20 -26.20 14.49 38.24
C ALA A 20 -25.46 15.51 39.13
N ALA A 21 -24.81 15.05 40.20
CA ALA A 21 -24.11 15.88 41.15
C ALA A 21 -22.69 16.30 40.74
N VAL A 22 -21.98 15.47 39.95
CA VAL A 22 -20.60 15.75 39.53
C VAL A 22 -20.51 16.96 38.61
N THR A 23 -19.38 17.66 38.71
CA THR A 23 -18.95 18.76 37.85
C THR A 23 -17.62 18.42 37.21
N ASP A 24 -17.15 19.23 36.26
CA ASP A 24 -15.88 19.02 35.59
C ASP A 24 -14.70 18.91 36.59
N GLY A 25 -13.92 17.85 36.38
CA GLY A 25 -12.79 17.52 37.23
C GLY A 25 -13.11 16.63 38.44
N ASP A 26 -14.38 16.24 38.65
CA ASP A 26 -14.78 15.36 39.76
C ASP A 26 -14.58 13.86 39.39
N ILE A 27 -14.63 13.00 40.43
CA ILE A 27 -14.39 11.57 40.35
C ILE A 27 -15.64 10.79 40.74
N ILE A 28 -16.03 9.84 39.90
CA ILE A 28 -16.96 8.77 40.24
C ILE A 28 -16.15 7.49 40.53
N GLU A 29 -16.25 6.96 41.74
CA GLU A 29 -15.52 5.77 42.16
C GLU A 29 -16.50 4.63 42.45
N PHE A 30 -16.25 3.46 41.85
CA PHE A 30 -17.04 2.26 42.14
C PHE A 30 -16.48 1.54 43.36
N GLU A 31 -17.39 1.18 44.28
CA GLU A 31 -17.09 0.39 45.46
C GLU A 31 -16.57 -1.01 45.09
N LYS A 32 -15.81 -1.65 46.00
CA LYS A 32 -15.31 -3.01 45.84
C LYS A 32 -16.47 -3.98 45.59
N GLY A 33 -16.39 -4.76 44.51
CA GLY A 33 -17.40 -5.74 44.14
C GLY A 33 -18.67 -5.15 43.55
N PHE A 34 -18.72 -3.85 43.32
CA PHE A 34 -19.86 -3.21 42.65
C PHE A 34 -19.90 -3.54 41.18
N SER A 35 -21.08 -3.92 40.70
CA SER A 35 -21.35 -4.23 39.30
C SER A 35 -22.56 -3.44 38.83
N PHE A 36 -22.41 -2.67 37.79
CA PHE A 36 -23.47 -1.85 37.21
C PHE A 36 -23.87 -2.38 35.85
N ASP A 37 -25.16 -2.60 35.64
CA ASP A 37 -25.73 -3.10 34.39
C ASP A 37 -26.79 -2.15 33.86
N LEU A 38 -26.52 -1.56 32.68
CA LEU A 38 -27.46 -0.69 31.95
C LEU A 38 -28.56 -1.46 31.22
N SER A 39 -28.64 -2.80 31.36
CA SER A 39 -29.63 -3.63 30.66
C SER A 39 -29.68 -3.41 29.15
N GLY A 40 -28.56 -3.02 28.57
CA GLY A 40 -28.37 -2.78 27.14
C GLY A 40 -28.67 -1.37 26.66
N ASP A 41 -28.91 -0.42 27.55
CA ASP A 41 -28.91 1.01 27.25
C ASP A 41 -27.49 1.59 27.20
N TYR A 42 -27.34 2.88 27.04
CA TYR A 42 -26.07 3.58 27.03
C TYR A 42 -26.01 4.66 28.12
N TRP A 43 -24.80 4.95 28.57
CA TRP A 43 -24.49 6.08 29.42
C TRP A 43 -23.76 7.14 28.60
N MET A 44 -24.39 8.30 28.38
CA MET A 44 -23.76 9.45 27.72
C MET A 44 -23.07 10.31 28.76
N ILE A 45 -21.77 10.57 28.54
CA ILE A 45 -20.93 11.39 29.41
C ILE A 45 -20.59 12.67 28.64
N ASP A 46 -21.09 13.80 29.11
CA ASP A 46 -20.94 15.14 28.55
C ASP A 46 -20.14 16.08 29.47
N LYS A 47 -19.52 15.53 30.51
CA LYS A 47 -18.70 16.23 31.51
C LYS A 47 -17.27 15.71 31.49
N ASN A 48 -16.33 16.56 31.95
CA ASN A 48 -14.93 16.17 32.10
C ASN A 48 -14.74 15.51 33.47
N ILE A 49 -14.79 14.21 33.53
CA ILE A 49 -14.79 13.43 34.78
C ILE A 49 -13.83 12.24 34.74
N THR A 50 -13.46 11.77 35.93
CA THR A 50 -12.75 10.51 36.10
C THR A 50 -13.68 9.44 36.66
N ILE A 51 -13.63 8.24 36.11
CA ILE A 51 -14.38 7.07 36.58
C ILE A 51 -13.36 6.01 37.01
N CYS A 52 -13.37 5.63 38.28
CA CYS A 52 -12.43 4.66 38.83
C CYS A 52 -13.16 3.42 39.32
N GLY A 53 -12.62 2.24 39.01
CA GLY A 53 -12.97 0.99 39.66
C GLY A 53 -12.16 0.77 40.94
N TYR A 54 -12.54 -0.27 41.70
CA TYR A 54 -11.75 -0.74 42.85
C TYR A 54 -10.73 -1.79 42.40
N VAL A 55 -9.46 -1.59 42.76
CA VAL A 55 -8.35 -2.46 42.41
C VAL A 55 -7.58 -2.88 43.69
N GLU A 56 -7.20 -4.14 43.78
CA GLU A 56 -6.19 -4.61 44.72
C GLU A 56 -4.92 -5.01 43.98
N VAL A 57 -3.78 -4.67 44.56
CA VAL A 57 -2.47 -5.00 43.99
C VAL A 57 -1.83 -6.04 44.92
N ASP A 58 -1.47 -7.21 44.39
CA ASP A 58 -0.80 -8.27 45.15
C ASP A 58 0.69 -7.95 45.40
N GLU A 59 1.35 -8.80 46.20
CA GLU A 59 2.76 -8.63 46.59
C GLU A 59 3.73 -8.66 45.40
N ASN A 60 3.30 -9.18 44.24
CA ASN A 60 4.09 -9.25 42.99
C ASN A 60 3.73 -8.14 41.99
N GLY A 61 2.85 -7.22 42.37
CA GLY A 61 2.36 -6.15 41.49
C GLY A 61 1.21 -6.56 40.57
N GLY A 62 0.66 -7.79 40.73
CA GLY A 62 -0.53 -8.25 40.01
C GLY A 62 -1.76 -7.45 40.44
N ARG A 63 -2.56 -7.01 39.48
CA ARG A 63 -3.75 -6.17 39.71
C ARG A 63 -5.01 -7.03 39.61
N MET A 64 -5.89 -6.96 40.61
CA MET A 64 -7.19 -7.59 40.63
C MET A 64 -8.28 -6.52 40.59
N LEU A 65 -9.05 -6.50 39.50
CA LEU A 65 -10.15 -5.56 39.30
C LEU A 65 -11.42 -6.14 39.90
N TYR A 66 -12.09 -5.38 40.73
CA TYR A 66 -13.29 -5.83 41.48
C TYR A 66 -14.57 -5.14 41.02
N SER A 67 -14.47 -4.05 40.23
CA SER A 67 -15.66 -3.32 39.76
C SER A 67 -15.92 -3.61 38.31
N SER A 68 -17.20 -3.75 37.95
CA SER A 68 -17.60 -4.07 36.58
C SER A 68 -18.74 -3.17 36.10
N PHE A 69 -18.69 -2.85 34.83
CA PHE A 69 -19.73 -2.09 34.15
C PHE A 69 -20.18 -2.85 32.87
N TYR A 70 -21.47 -3.09 32.78
CA TYR A 70 -22.11 -3.77 31.64
C TYR A 70 -22.99 -2.80 30.88
N GLY A 71 -22.67 -2.56 29.61
CA GLY A 71 -23.40 -1.65 28.75
C GLY A 71 -22.49 -0.85 27.83
N ARG A 72 -23.04 0.25 27.32
CA ARG A 72 -22.31 1.15 26.41
C ARG A 72 -22.06 2.50 27.07
N ILE A 73 -20.83 2.99 26.98
CA ILE A 73 -20.45 4.36 27.35
C ILE A 73 -20.29 5.18 26.08
N ILE A 74 -20.92 6.35 26.01
CA ILE A 74 -20.78 7.31 24.94
C ILE A 74 -20.15 8.57 25.50
N ILE A 75 -18.96 8.92 25.04
CA ILE A 75 -18.27 10.16 25.35
C ILE A 75 -18.71 11.20 24.35
N ALA A 76 -19.39 12.22 24.84
CA ALA A 76 -19.99 13.28 24.03
C ALA A 76 -18.92 14.18 23.38
N GLU A 77 -19.35 15.03 22.47
CA GLU A 77 -18.48 16.00 21.80
C GLU A 77 -17.77 16.88 22.83
N ASN A 78 -16.43 16.97 22.72
CA ASN A 78 -15.55 17.77 23.58
C ASN A 78 -15.51 17.39 25.07
N ALA A 79 -16.14 16.31 25.49
CA ALA A 79 -15.98 15.79 26.84
C ALA A 79 -14.60 15.10 26.98
N ASP A 80 -13.96 15.23 28.15
CA ASP A 80 -12.69 14.62 28.50
C ASP A 80 -12.89 13.66 29.66
N VAL A 81 -12.83 12.35 29.37
CA VAL A 81 -13.20 11.29 30.32
C VAL A 81 -12.00 10.38 30.57
N VAL A 82 -11.68 10.21 31.84
CA VAL A 82 -10.68 9.24 32.29
C VAL A 82 -11.40 8.05 32.89
N ILE A 83 -11.03 6.84 32.48
CA ILE A 83 -11.56 5.58 33.02
C ILE A 83 -10.39 4.72 33.50
N GLU A 84 -10.43 4.33 34.76
CA GLU A 84 -9.32 3.61 35.41
C GLU A 84 -9.81 2.38 36.17
N ASP A 85 -9.05 1.28 36.08
CA ASP A 85 -9.18 0.12 36.96
C ASP A 85 -10.56 -0.53 37.00
N ILE A 86 -11.24 -0.61 35.87
CA ILE A 86 -12.59 -1.17 35.78
C ILE A 86 -12.72 -2.22 34.68
N CYS A 87 -13.55 -3.21 34.90
CA CYS A 87 -13.96 -4.17 33.88
C CYS A 87 -15.17 -3.63 33.11
N LEU A 88 -15.03 -3.47 31.80
CA LEU A 88 -16.07 -2.97 30.90
C LEU A 88 -16.53 -4.08 29.96
N TYR A 89 -17.81 -4.37 29.92
CA TYR A 89 -18.35 -5.45 29.08
C TYR A 89 -19.54 -5.00 28.23
N SER A 90 -19.53 -5.43 26.96
CA SER A 90 -20.74 -5.41 26.14
C SER A 90 -21.56 -6.69 26.36
N ILE A 91 -22.83 -6.55 26.64
CA ILE A 91 -23.80 -7.64 26.77
C ILE A 91 -24.68 -7.82 25.54
N LYS A 92 -24.60 -6.91 24.59
CA LYS A 92 -25.27 -6.93 23.28
C LYS A 92 -24.27 -6.68 22.18
N GLU A 93 -24.62 -7.04 20.98
CA GLU A 93 -23.86 -6.67 19.79
C GLU A 93 -23.68 -5.14 19.70
N GLY A 94 -22.46 -4.67 19.57
CA GLY A 94 -22.10 -3.25 19.47
C GLY A 94 -20.85 -2.86 20.25
N ASN A 95 -20.56 -1.54 20.26
CA ASN A 95 -19.41 -0.98 20.96
C ASN A 95 -19.63 -0.95 22.48
N VAL A 96 -18.55 -1.12 23.24
CA VAL A 96 -18.52 -0.85 24.68
C VAL A 96 -18.33 0.64 24.94
N ILE A 97 -17.38 1.26 24.21
CA ILE A 97 -17.12 2.70 24.31
C ILE A 97 -17.21 3.33 22.93
N VAL A 98 -17.93 4.44 22.86
CA VAL A 98 -18.07 5.28 21.67
C VAL A 98 -17.57 6.68 21.99
N ILE A 99 -16.64 7.20 21.21
CA ILE A 99 -16.11 8.56 21.35
C ILE A 99 -16.59 9.39 20.16
N GLN A 100 -17.35 10.43 20.45
CA GLN A 100 -17.85 11.39 19.47
C GLN A 100 -16.75 12.39 19.07
N LYS A 101 -17.02 13.17 18.03
CA LYS A 101 -16.08 14.15 17.48
C LYS A 101 -15.57 15.13 18.56
N GLY A 102 -14.26 15.23 18.69
CA GLY A 102 -13.62 16.09 19.68
C GLY A 102 -13.65 15.57 21.12
N GLY A 103 -14.37 14.47 21.39
CA GLY A 103 -14.34 13.80 22.69
C GLY A 103 -12.98 13.15 22.95
N LYS A 104 -12.60 13.06 24.22
CA LYS A 104 -11.35 12.44 24.66
C LYS A 104 -11.63 11.33 25.66
N LEU A 105 -10.91 10.23 25.50
CA LEU A 105 -10.86 9.09 26.42
C LEU A 105 -9.43 8.82 26.84
N THR A 106 -9.19 8.78 28.14
CA THR A 106 -8.01 8.13 28.72
C THR A 106 -8.46 6.88 29.46
N LEU A 107 -7.93 5.74 29.06
CA LEU A 107 -8.28 4.43 29.61
C LEU A 107 -7.02 3.77 30.17
N SER A 108 -6.99 3.49 31.49
CA SER A 108 -5.83 2.87 32.09
C SER A 108 -6.19 1.73 33.03
N GLY A 109 -5.29 0.74 33.13
CA GLY A 109 -5.38 -0.40 34.04
C GLY A 109 -6.66 -1.25 33.93
N SER A 110 -7.40 -1.09 32.85
CA SER A 110 -8.76 -1.63 32.71
C SER A 110 -8.79 -2.90 31.86
N LEU A 111 -9.91 -3.63 31.93
CA LEU A 111 -10.22 -4.76 31.11
C LEU A 111 -11.46 -4.46 30.28
N ILE A 112 -11.39 -4.70 28.97
CA ILE A 112 -12.56 -4.57 28.09
C ILE A 112 -12.85 -5.93 27.46
N GLY A 113 -14.12 -6.29 27.43
CA GLY A 113 -14.57 -7.54 26.84
C GLY A 113 -15.94 -7.48 26.20
N SER A 114 -16.31 -8.57 25.55
CA SER A 114 -17.66 -8.81 25.05
C SER A 114 -18.10 -10.19 25.46
N THR A 115 -19.33 -10.31 25.93
CA THR A 115 -19.98 -11.60 26.21
C THR A 115 -20.69 -12.16 24.97
N VAL A 116 -20.65 -11.43 23.84
CA VAL A 116 -21.26 -11.83 22.57
C VAL A 116 -20.18 -12.42 21.67
N SER A 117 -20.37 -13.66 21.20
CA SER A 117 -19.37 -14.46 20.49
C SER A 117 -18.99 -13.92 19.10
N ASP A 118 -19.86 -13.16 18.43
CA ASP A 118 -19.65 -12.64 17.08
C ASP A 118 -20.02 -11.17 17.01
N ASN A 119 -19.28 -10.33 17.74
CA ASN A 119 -19.47 -8.88 17.71
C ASN A 119 -18.65 -8.26 16.54
N ASP A 120 -19.33 -7.93 15.46
CA ASP A 120 -18.73 -7.26 14.29
C ASP A 120 -18.34 -5.79 14.52
N TYR A 121 -18.75 -5.21 15.64
CA TYR A 121 -18.42 -3.85 16.04
C TYR A 121 -17.15 -3.81 16.88
N GLY A 122 -16.34 -2.77 16.73
CA GLY A 122 -15.18 -2.57 17.60
C GLY A 122 -15.60 -2.30 19.05
N LEU A 123 -14.95 -2.89 20.02
CA LEU A 123 -15.27 -2.64 21.45
C LEU A 123 -15.07 -1.16 21.80
N VAL A 124 -14.01 -0.54 21.27
CA VAL A 124 -13.80 0.93 21.33
C VAL A 124 -13.92 1.50 19.93
N TRP A 125 -14.80 2.46 19.74
CA TRP A 125 -15.01 3.15 18.47
C TRP A 125 -14.89 4.66 18.64
N SER A 126 -13.99 5.29 17.88
CA SER A 126 -13.77 6.72 17.88
C SER A 126 -14.02 7.34 16.50
N ASN A 127 -14.82 8.39 16.47
CA ASN A 127 -15.16 9.13 15.26
C ASN A 127 -14.75 10.61 15.42
N GLY A 128 -13.50 10.93 15.04
CA GLY A 128 -12.95 12.28 15.18
C GLY A 128 -12.56 12.67 16.61
N GLY A 129 -12.32 11.68 17.48
CA GLY A 129 -11.94 11.87 18.87
C GLY A 129 -10.49 11.51 19.17
N PHE A 130 -10.09 11.69 20.43
CA PHE A 130 -8.78 11.34 20.96
C PHE A 130 -8.90 10.18 21.96
N VAL A 131 -8.07 9.15 21.81
CA VAL A 131 -8.08 7.95 22.66
C VAL A 131 -6.65 7.68 23.14
N GLU A 132 -6.46 7.63 24.43
CA GLU A 132 -5.24 7.19 25.08
C GLU A 132 -5.51 5.95 25.92
N ILE A 133 -4.71 4.92 25.71
CA ILE A 133 -4.86 3.61 26.37
C ILE A 133 -3.53 3.22 26.98
N ASP A 134 -3.52 2.94 28.26
CA ASP A 134 -2.35 2.44 28.98
C ASP A 134 -2.72 1.22 29.83
N ASN A 135 -1.94 0.17 29.71
CA ASN A 135 -2.12 -1.06 30.48
C ASN A 135 -3.53 -1.67 30.35
N LEU A 136 -4.01 -1.80 29.09
CA LEU A 136 -5.29 -2.45 28.78
C LEU A 136 -5.10 -3.94 28.53
N THR A 137 -6.04 -4.74 29.02
CA THR A 137 -6.20 -6.15 28.63
C THR A 137 -7.55 -6.33 27.95
N LEU A 138 -7.54 -6.95 26.76
CA LEU A 138 -8.78 -7.34 26.08
C LEU A 138 -9.12 -8.80 26.36
N THR A 139 -10.41 -9.06 26.64
CA THR A 139 -10.99 -10.40 26.67
C THR A 139 -12.04 -10.50 25.58
N LEU A 140 -11.68 -11.19 24.49
CA LEU A 140 -12.54 -11.37 23.33
C LEU A 140 -12.95 -12.84 23.21
N GLU A 141 -14.24 -13.08 23.04
CA GLU A 141 -14.76 -14.36 22.59
C GLU A 141 -15.15 -14.24 21.11
N GLY A 142 -14.73 -15.21 20.27
CA GLY A 142 -15.10 -15.27 18.86
C GLY A 142 -14.45 -14.23 17.93
N LYS A 143 -15.18 -13.76 16.90
CA LYS A 143 -14.72 -12.90 15.80
C LYS A 143 -14.84 -11.40 16.06
N SER A 144 -14.64 -10.94 17.27
CA SER A 144 -14.88 -9.54 17.63
C SER A 144 -13.74 -8.61 17.18
N ARG A 145 -14.08 -7.43 16.66
CA ARG A 145 -13.15 -6.33 16.45
C ARG A 145 -12.83 -5.66 17.79
N ALA A 146 -11.59 -5.21 17.96
CA ALA A 146 -11.18 -4.60 19.23
C ALA A 146 -11.32 -3.07 19.22
N ILE A 147 -10.51 -2.39 18.41
CA ILE A 147 -10.46 -0.92 18.41
C ILE A 147 -10.63 -0.43 16.99
N THR A 148 -11.54 0.52 16.79
CA THR A 148 -11.76 1.18 15.50
C THR A 148 -11.69 2.68 15.67
N VAL A 149 -10.85 3.35 14.88
CA VAL A 149 -10.69 4.81 14.87
C VAL A 149 -10.84 5.35 13.45
N GLU A 150 -11.66 6.39 13.31
CA GLU A 150 -12.05 6.93 12.01
C GLU A 150 -12.10 8.47 12.02
N ASN A 151 -12.08 9.05 10.83
CA ASN A 151 -12.39 10.48 10.61
C ASN A 151 -11.52 11.45 11.42
N SER A 152 -10.20 11.32 11.28
CA SER A 152 -9.19 12.15 11.97
C SER A 152 -9.14 11.93 13.49
N SER A 153 -9.41 10.71 13.92
CA SER A 153 -9.17 10.31 15.31
C SER A 153 -7.68 10.12 15.58
N THR A 154 -7.30 10.31 16.84
CA THR A 154 -5.96 9.95 17.34
C THR A 154 -6.08 8.83 18.36
N LEU A 155 -5.26 7.78 18.22
CA LEU A 155 -5.19 6.65 19.15
C LEU A 155 -3.75 6.42 19.60
N ASN A 156 -3.53 6.46 20.89
CA ASN A 156 -2.26 6.09 21.52
C ASN A 156 -2.47 4.88 22.43
N ILE A 157 -1.74 3.80 22.21
CA ILE A 157 -1.78 2.58 23.01
C ILE A 157 -0.40 2.33 23.60
N LYS A 158 -0.33 2.09 24.91
CA LYS A 158 0.92 1.75 25.61
C LYS A 158 0.70 0.56 26.55
N ASN A 159 1.76 -0.22 26.78
CA ASN A 159 1.85 -1.25 27.81
C ASN A 159 0.67 -2.24 27.83
N SER A 160 0.03 -2.49 26.69
CA SER A 160 -1.22 -3.23 26.62
C SER A 160 -1.03 -4.65 26.09
N THR A 161 -1.82 -5.60 26.59
CA THR A 161 -1.68 -7.01 26.26
C THR A 161 -2.98 -7.59 25.72
N ASN A 162 -2.85 -8.69 24.94
CA ASN A 162 -3.98 -9.38 24.30
C ASN A 162 -4.85 -8.46 23.43
N LEU A 163 -4.25 -7.42 22.85
CA LEU A 163 -4.93 -6.63 21.83
C LEU A 163 -5.22 -7.53 20.61
N ALA A 164 -6.48 -7.57 20.16
CA ALA A 164 -6.85 -8.44 19.03
C ALA A 164 -6.61 -7.75 17.69
N ASN A 165 -7.30 -6.65 17.43
CA ASN A 165 -7.08 -5.88 16.20
C ASN A 165 -7.30 -4.38 16.40
N VAL A 166 -6.62 -3.60 15.55
CA VAL A 166 -6.76 -2.15 15.47
C VAL A 166 -7.10 -1.80 14.02
N THR A 167 -8.26 -1.21 13.81
CA THR A 167 -8.67 -0.68 12.50
C THR A 167 -8.62 0.83 12.51
N CYS A 168 -7.93 1.44 11.55
CA CYS A 168 -7.83 2.88 11.43
C CYS A 168 -8.14 3.35 10.00
N ASN A 169 -8.98 4.38 9.90
CA ASN A 169 -9.37 4.98 8.64
C ASN A 169 -9.27 6.50 8.74
N ASN A 170 -8.41 7.11 7.93
CA ASN A 170 -8.11 8.54 7.97
C ASN A 170 -7.81 9.03 9.39
N SER A 171 -6.87 8.36 10.08
CA SER A 171 -6.59 8.55 11.51
C SER A 171 -5.10 8.39 11.81
N GLU A 172 -4.67 8.84 13.00
CA GLU A 172 -3.32 8.64 13.51
C GLU A 172 -3.33 7.63 14.66
N VAL A 173 -2.43 6.64 14.60
CA VAL A 173 -2.33 5.55 15.59
C VAL A 173 -0.88 5.38 16.02
N SER A 174 -0.63 5.34 17.32
CA SER A 174 0.65 4.98 17.92
C SER A 174 0.47 3.81 18.89
N ILE A 175 1.30 2.78 18.76
CA ILE A 175 1.27 1.57 19.60
C ILE A 175 2.68 1.32 20.12
N MET A 176 2.85 1.34 21.44
CA MET A 176 4.15 1.18 22.08
C MET A 176 4.11 0.10 23.17
N ASN A 177 5.23 -0.63 23.31
CA ASN A 177 5.44 -1.62 24.37
C ASN A 177 4.21 -2.51 24.60
N SER A 178 3.63 -3.02 23.52
CA SER A 178 2.34 -3.72 23.56
C SER A 178 2.41 -5.08 22.87
N ARG A 179 1.37 -5.89 23.09
CA ARG A 179 1.24 -7.20 22.44
C ARG A 179 -0.12 -7.33 21.76
N ILE A 180 -0.08 -7.51 20.43
CA ILE A 180 -1.25 -7.80 19.60
C ILE A 180 -1.20 -9.27 19.20
N VAL A 181 -2.22 -10.03 19.59
CA VAL A 181 -2.39 -11.41 19.16
C VAL A 181 -3.75 -11.54 18.51
N ASN A 182 -3.77 -11.63 17.19
CA ASN A 182 -5.02 -11.73 16.46
C ASN A 182 -5.30 -13.16 16.02
N HIS A 183 -6.47 -13.63 16.36
CA HIS A 183 -6.91 -14.97 15.98
C HIS A 183 -7.64 -14.98 14.63
N ILE A 184 -8.14 -13.85 14.15
CA ILE A 184 -8.98 -13.77 12.96
C ILE A 184 -8.81 -12.41 12.25
N GLY A 185 -8.37 -12.41 10.97
CA GLY A 185 -8.21 -11.22 10.14
C GLY A 185 -6.88 -10.48 10.35
N ASN A 186 -6.85 -9.17 10.09
CA ASN A 186 -5.68 -8.34 10.29
C ASN A 186 -5.53 -7.94 11.76
N GLY A 187 -4.33 -7.95 12.29
CA GLY A 187 -4.03 -7.37 13.60
C GLY A 187 -4.05 -5.84 13.54
N ILE A 188 -3.48 -5.26 12.48
CA ILE A 188 -3.58 -3.84 12.19
C ILE A 188 -4.08 -3.67 10.76
N ASN A 189 -5.16 -2.89 10.60
CA ASN A 189 -5.75 -2.57 9.31
C ASN A 189 -5.83 -1.05 9.15
N ALA A 190 -4.99 -0.47 8.27
CA ALA A 190 -4.89 0.97 8.09
C ALA A 190 -5.23 1.41 6.67
N LYS A 191 -6.14 2.38 6.57
CA LYS A 191 -6.48 3.04 5.32
C LYS A 191 -6.39 4.55 5.48
N LYS A 192 -5.64 5.22 4.60
CA LYS A 192 -5.42 6.68 4.63
C LYS A 192 -4.96 7.17 6.00
N SER A 193 -4.15 6.37 6.69
CA SER A 193 -3.82 6.59 8.09
C SER A 193 -2.32 6.64 8.31
N LYS A 194 -1.91 7.23 9.45
CA LYS A 194 -0.54 7.20 9.93
C LYS A 194 -0.46 6.27 11.12
N VAL A 195 0.45 5.29 11.07
CA VAL A 195 0.60 4.25 12.09
C VAL A 195 2.06 4.19 12.55
N GLU A 196 2.28 4.29 13.84
CA GLU A 196 3.57 4.10 14.47
C GLU A 196 3.52 2.92 15.43
N ILE A 197 4.50 2.01 15.33
CA ILE A 197 4.58 0.78 16.14
C ILE A 197 6.00 0.70 16.70
N ILE A 198 6.13 0.71 18.02
CA ILE A 198 7.43 0.72 18.69
C ILE A 198 7.44 -0.33 19.80
N ASP A 199 8.55 -1.09 19.92
CA ASP A 199 8.77 -2.07 21.00
C ASP A 199 7.57 -3.03 21.17
N THR A 200 6.96 -3.45 20.05
CA THR A 200 5.68 -4.15 20.06
C THR A 200 5.80 -5.54 19.41
N TYR A 201 5.13 -6.52 20.01
CA TYR A 201 5.00 -7.88 19.46
C TYR A 201 3.64 -8.06 18.81
N ILE A 202 3.62 -8.47 17.54
CA ILE A 202 2.41 -8.71 16.77
C ILE A 202 2.46 -10.12 16.19
N GLU A 203 1.43 -10.94 16.48
CA GLU A 203 1.36 -12.31 16.02
C GLU A 203 -0.02 -12.66 15.47
N GLY A 204 -0.04 -13.33 14.30
CA GLY A 204 -1.22 -13.98 13.76
C GLY A 204 -1.41 -15.39 14.32
N SER A 205 -2.65 -15.83 14.45
CA SER A 205 -2.96 -17.15 15.02
C SER A 205 -2.65 -18.30 14.06
N LEU A 206 -2.20 -19.41 14.65
CA LEU A 206 -2.07 -20.71 13.99
C LEU A 206 -3.41 -21.47 13.87
N ALA A 207 -4.44 -21.05 14.59
CA ALA A 207 -5.65 -21.86 14.81
C ALA A 207 -6.65 -21.83 13.65
N ASP A 208 -6.54 -20.87 12.73
CA ASP A 208 -7.52 -20.71 11.65
C ASP A 208 -6.89 -20.92 10.27
N VAL A 209 -7.11 -22.11 9.70
CA VAL A 209 -6.65 -22.49 8.35
C VAL A 209 -7.30 -21.63 7.25
N GLU A 210 -8.41 -20.98 7.54
CA GLU A 210 -9.13 -20.10 6.61
C GLU A 210 -8.61 -18.64 6.65
N ASN A 211 -7.82 -18.28 7.64
CA ASN A 211 -7.37 -16.90 7.85
C ASN A 211 -6.21 -16.54 6.92
N ARG A 212 -6.55 -16.01 5.75
CA ARG A 212 -5.60 -15.64 4.68
C ARG A 212 -5.24 -14.15 4.66
N TYR A 213 -5.30 -13.48 5.80
CA TYR A 213 -5.04 -12.04 5.86
C TYR A 213 -3.64 -11.73 6.43
N PRO A 214 -2.92 -10.74 5.92
CA PRO A 214 -1.70 -10.26 6.54
C PRO A 214 -2.00 -9.69 7.92
N ILE A 215 -1.07 -9.87 8.88
CA ILE A 215 -1.32 -9.38 10.24
C ILE A 215 -1.25 -7.84 10.31
N VAL A 216 -0.40 -7.21 9.48
CA VAL A 216 -0.37 -5.76 9.27
C VAL A 216 -0.71 -5.45 7.82
N TRP A 217 -1.80 -4.73 7.61
CA TRP A 217 -2.28 -4.32 6.29
C TRP A 217 -2.39 -2.81 6.18
N GLY A 218 -1.93 -2.25 5.05
CA GLY A 218 -1.98 -0.81 4.77
C GLY A 218 -2.28 -0.46 3.33
N SER A 219 -3.14 0.54 3.13
CA SER A 219 -3.45 1.15 1.84
C SER A 219 -3.51 2.66 1.97
N GLU A 220 -2.85 3.40 1.09
CA GLU A 220 -2.76 4.86 1.13
C GLU A 220 -2.28 5.39 2.51
N SER A 221 -1.41 4.64 3.18
CA SER A 221 -1.07 4.85 4.60
C SER A 221 0.43 4.96 4.82
N SER A 222 0.83 5.56 5.95
CA SER A 222 2.22 5.64 6.38
C SER A 222 2.44 4.83 7.64
N PHE A 223 3.45 3.96 7.62
CA PHE A 223 3.85 3.12 8.75
C PHE A 223 5.30 3.40 9.14
N VAL A 224 5.52 3.56 10.43
CA VAL A 224 6.84 3.55 11.06
C VAL A 224 6.85 2.44 12.09
N VAL A 225 7.73 1.45 11.92
CA VAL A 225 7.83 0.29 12.82
C VAL A 225 9.25 0.19 13.33
N LYS A 226 9.42 0.19 14.65
CA LYS A 226 10.74 0.16 15.29
C LYS A 226 10.80 -0.88 16.38
N ASN A 227 11.95 -1.55 16.49
CA ASN A 227 12.28 -2.51 17.56
C ASN A 227 11.18 -3.56 17.78
N SER A 228 10.47 -3.95 16.73
CA SER A 228 9.24 -4.74 16.86
C SER A 228 9.38 -6.11 16.21
N GLU A 229 8.57 -7.04 16.68
CA GLU A 229 8.50 -8.40 16.14
C GLU A 229 7.11 -8.65 15.55
N ILE A 230 7.05 -8.97 14.24
CA ILE A 230 5.80 -9.23 13.53
C ILE A 230 5.85 -10.63 12.92
N ARG A 231 5.01 -11.52 13.43
CA ARG A 231 4.97 -12.92 13.02
C ARG A 231 3.62 -13.32 12.44
N GLN A 232 3.66 -13.93 11.25
CA GLN A 232 2.50 -14.54 10.61
C GLN A 232 2.87 -15.92 10.05
N PRO A 233 2.62 -16.99 10.82
CA PRO A 233 3.14 -18.31 10.50
C PRO A 233 2.51 -19.00 9.28
N GLN A 234 1.32 -18.61 8.85
CA GLN A 234 0.53 -19.33 7.85
C GLN A 234 0.21 -18.55 6.57
N TYR A 235 0.42 -17.24 6.55
CA TYR A 235 0.11 -16.40 5.38
C TYR A 235 1.38 -15.96 4.64
N PRO A 236 1.34 -15.75 3.33
CA PRO A 236 2.51 -15.33 2.56
C PRO A 236 3.04 -13.94 2.95
N SER A 237 2.30 -13.13 3.70
CA SER A 237 2.76 -11.80 4.11
C SER A 237 2.38 -11.49 5.55
N ALA A 238 3.38 -11.23 6.41
CA ALA A 238 3.14 -10.68 7.74
C ALA A 238 2.79 -9.19 7.63
N VAL A 239 3.55 -8.45 6.80
CA VAL A 239 3.29 -7.05 6.48
C VAL A 239 2.95 -6.91 5.00
N PHE A 240 1.79 -6.35 4.70
CA PHE A 240 1.31 -6.12 3.35
C PHE A 240 0.90 -4.66 3.17
N ILE A 241 1.63 -3.93 2.33
CA ILE A 241 1.44 -2.50 2.09
C ILE A 241 1.19 -2.26 0.61
N LYS A 242 0.20 -1.41 0.29
CA LYS A 242 -0.17 -1.10 -1.09
C LYS A 242 -0.67 0.33 -1.29
N ASP A 243 -0.92 0.69 -2.56
CA ASP A 243 -1.62 1.90 -2.97
C ASP A 243 -0.96 3.20 -2.47
N ASN A 244 0.29 3.46 -2.88
CA ASN A 244 1.07 4.64 -2.50
C ASN A 244 1.35 4.78 -1.00
N SER A 245 1.40 3.68 -0.28
CA SER A 245 1.77 3.68 1.12
C SER A 245 3.28 3.87 1.32
N VAL A 246 3.66 4.28 2.52
CA VAL A 246 5.06 4.37 2.96
C VAL A 246 5.26 3.46 4.16
N LEU A 247 6.30 2.61 4.11
CA LEU A 247 6.70 1.73 5.20
C LEU A 247 8.15 2.03 5.59
N GLU A 248 8.38 2.33 6.85
CA GLU A 248 9.71 2.51 7.42
C GLU A 248 9.90 1.48 8.54
N LEU A 249 10.91 0.63 8.40
CA LEU A 249 11.23 -0.46 9.33
C LEU A 249 12.62 -0.22 9.90
N GLU A 250 12.75 -0.18 11.22
CA GLU A 250 14.02 0.00 11.92
C GLU A 250 14.18 -1.05 13.02
N ASN A 251 15.25 -1.86 12.94
CA ASN A 251 15.60 -2.88 13.93
C ASN A 251 14.45 -3.86 14.22
N ASN A 252 13.84 -4.44 13.20
CA ASN A 252 12.68 -5.32 13.34
C ASN A 252 13.00 -6.78 13.02
N LEU A 253 12.16 -7.68 13.54
CA LEU A 253 12.10 -9.09 13.16
C LEU A 253 10.73 -9.39 12.56
N ILE A 254 10.66 -9.66 11.25
CA ILE A 254 9.40 -9.81 10.52
C ILE A 254 9.40 -11.12 9.73
N THR A 255 8.29 -11.86 9.72
CA THR A 255 8.22 -13.12 8.97
C THR A 255 8.41 -12.88 7.49
N ASN A 256 7.59 -12.05 6.87
CA ASN A 256 7.74 -11.65 5.48
C ASN A 256 7.07 -10.31 5.21
N VAL A 257 7.54 -9.62 4.17
CA VAL A 257 7.09 -8.29 3.77
C VAL A 257 6.70 -8.32 2.30
N THR A 258 5.50 -7.84 1.99
CA THR A 258 5.03 -7.65 0.63
C THR A 258 4.59 -6.22 0.40
N VAL A 259 5.06 -5.64 -0.67
CA VAL A 259 4.86 -4.22 -1.00
C VAL A 259 4.37 -4.10 -2.44
N PHE A 260 3.26 -3.38 -2.63
CA PHE A 260 2.70 -3.07 -3.94
C PHE A 260 2.57 -1.57 -4.12
N ASN A 261 3.05 -1.03 -5.23
CA ASN A 261 2.93 0.38 -5.61
C ASN A 261 3.18 1.32 -4.42
N SER A 262 4.28 1.07 -3.68
CA SER A 262 4.54 1.72 -2.40
C SER A 262 6.04 1.93 -2.17
N ARG A 263 6.40 2.66 -1.13
CA ARG A 263 7.79 2.94 -0.76
C ARG A 263 8.15 2.28 0.54
N VAL A 264 9.33 1.68 0.59
CA VAL A 264 9.86 1.05 1.80
C VAL A 264 11.24 1.57 2.10
N LYS A 265 11.49 1.83 3.37
CA LYS A 265 12.83 2.06 3.93
C LYS A 265 13.10 1.02 4.99
N LEU A 266 14.24 0.38 4.90
CA LEU A 266 14.68 -0.64 5.84
C LEU A 266 15.97 -0.18 6.51
N TYR A 267 16.03 -0.33 7.83
CA TYR A 267 17.22 -0.08 8.64
C TYR A 267 17.40 -1.25 9.59
N ASP A 268 18.54 -1.95 9.49
CA ASP A 268 18.90 -3.07 10.38
C ASP A 268 17.77 -4.09 10.64
N THR A 269 17.06 -4.46 9.59
CA THR A 269 15.84 -5.28 9.69
C THR A 269 16.13 -6.73 9.29
N THR A 270 15.61 -7.68 10.07
CA THR A 270 15.64 -9.12 9.78
C THR A 270 14.30 -9.60 9.26
N ILE A 271 14.29 -10.22 8.07
CA ILE A 271 13.14 -10.87 7.46
C ILE A 271 13.36 -12.38 7.51
N LEU A 272 12.43 -13.12 8.14
CA LEU A 272 12.58 -14.55 8.38
C LEU A 272 12.38 -15.41 7.14
N GLU A 273 11.47 -15.02 6.25
CA GLU A 273 11.14 -15.78 5.04
C GLU A 273 11.48 -15.05 3.76
N SER A 274 10.68 -14.04 3.38
CA SER A 274 10.76 -13.44 2.05
C SER A 274 10.43 -11.96 2.02
N LEU A 275 11.07 -11.24 1.11
CA LEU A 275 10.79 -9.86 0.77
C LEU A 275 10.27 -9.78 -0.67
N PHE A 276 9.03 -9.33 -0.84
CA PHE A 276 8.40 -9.11 -2.14
C PHE A 276 8.18 -7.62 -2.38
N ILE A 277 8.75 -7.11 -3.46
CA ILE A 277 8.66 -5.70 -3.86
C ILE A 277 8.08 -5.67 -5.26
N ARG A 278 6.84 -5.19 -5.41
CA ARG A 278 6.03 -5.38 -6.60
C ARG A 278 5.35 -4.08 -7.05
N ASP A 279 4.97 -4.04 -8.32
CA ASP A 279 4.13 -2.98 -8.90
C ASP A 279 4.66 -1.57 -8.64
N PHE A 280 5.76 -1.19 -9.29
CA PHE A 280 6.38 0.14 -9.17
C PHE A 280 6.81 0.54 -7.76
N SER A 281 7.13 -0.43 -6.93
CA SER A 281 7.57 -0.17 -5.57
C SER A 281 9.05 0.21 -5.50
N LEU A 282 9.39 1.06 -4.55
CA LEU A 282 10.77 1.43 -4.25
C LEU A 282 11.13 0.98 -2.84
N CYS A 283 12.11 0.12 -2.72
CA CYS A 283 12.70 -0.28 -1.46
C CYS A 283 14.13 0.24 -1.34
N ILE A 284 14.44 0.95 -0.27
CA ILE A 284 15.78 1.42 0.08
C ILE A 284 16.15 0.81 1.41
N SER A 285 17.22 0.03 1.45
CA SER A 285 17.77 -0.52 2.68
C SER A 285 19.08 0.22 3.01
N ASN A 286 19.04 1.01 4.07
CA ASN A 286 20.20 1.65 4.65
C ASN A 286 20.57 0.87 5.92
N GLY A 287 21.76 0.30 5.98
CA GLY A 287 22.14 -0.64 7.01
C GLY A 287 21.91 -2.09 6.58
N LYS A 288 21.88 -3.01 7.55
CA LYS A 288 21.86 -4.44 7.29
C LYS A 288 20.46 -4.97 7.04
N LEU A 289 20.23 -5.57 5.88
CA LEU A 289 19.05 -6.38 5.57
C LEU A 289 19.43 -7.87 5.69
N ASP A 290 18.90 -8.54 6.70
CA ASP A 290 19.14 -9.98 6.94
C ASP A 290 17.90 -10.77 6.51
N VAL A 291 17.98 -11.52 5.42
CA VAL A 291 16.90 -12.37 4.93
C VAL A 291 17.25 -13.83 5.18
N LYS A 292 16.50 -14.49 6.07
CA LYS A 292 16.85 -15.84 6.56
C LYS A 292 16.36 -16.98 5.67
N GLY A 293 15.30 -16.76 4.87
CA GLY A 293 14.77 -17.76 3.96
C GLY A 293 14.38 -19.07 4.66
N GLU A 294 13.63 -19.02 5.76
CA GLU A 294 13.29 -20.21 6.55
C GLU A 294 12.43 -21.24 5.79
N SER A 295 11.73 -20.80 4.74
CA SER A 295 10.95 -21.68 3.86
C SER A 295 11.78 -22.19 2.68
N LEU A 296 11.92 -23.50 2.55
CA LEU A 296 12.66 -24.15 1.45
C LEU A 296 12.07 -23.99 0.05
N LYS A 297 10.84 -23.49 -0.06
CA LYS A 297 10.07 -23.44 -1.31
C LYS A 297 9.85 -22.03 -1.85
N LYS A 298 10.27 -20.98 -1.13
CA LYS A 298 10.01 -19.58 -1.50
C LYS A 298 11.30 -18.86 -1.83
N VAL A 299 11.22 -17.96 -2.79
CA VAL A 299 12.27 -16.99 -3.10
C VAL A 299 12.50 -16.10 -1.89
N GLU A 300 13.73 -15.86 -1.50
CA GLU A 300 14.07 -14.99 -0.36
C GLU A 300 13.77 -13.52 -0.68
N ILE A 301 14.21 -13.05 -1.87
CA ILE A 301 13.95 -11.69 -2.33
C ILE A 301 13.36 -11.76 -3.73
N PHE A 302 12.19 -11.19 -3.93
CA PHE A 302 11.51 -11.14 -5.21
C PHE A 302 11.10 -9.69 -5.55
N ILE A 303 11.49 -9.24 -6.75
CA ILE A 303 11.21 -7.90 -7.24
C ILE A 303 10.65 -8.02 -8.64
N ASP A 304 9.48 -7.43 -8.86
CA ASP A 304 8.84 -7.45 -10.17
C ASP A 304 8.14 -6.13 -10.53
N ASN A 305 7.69 -6.08 -11.76
CA ASN A 305 6.83 -5.05 -12.33
C ASN A 305 7.35 -3.62 -12.10
N ASN A 306 8.51 -3.32 -12.70
CA ASN A 306 9.18 -2.01 -12.64
C ASN A 306 9.54 -1.56 -11.21
N SER A 307 9.82 -2.48 -10.32
CA SER A 307 10.19 -2.18 -8.94
C SER A 307 11.69 -2.05 -8.76
N VAL A 308 12.11 -1.37 -7.70
CA VAL A 308 13.52 -1.14 -7.40
C VAL A 308 13.83 -1.51 -5.97
N LEU A 309 14.86 -2.34 -5.77
CA LEU A 309 15.53 -2.53 -4.49
C LEU A 309 16.94 -1.94 -4.56
N ASN A 310 17.25 -1.05 -3.63
CA ASN A 310 18.58 -0.55 -3.41
C ASN A 310 19.00 -0.89 -1.97
N ALA A 311 19.83 -1.91 -1.80
CA ALA A 311 20.25 -2.41 -0.48
C ALA A 311 21.76 -2.36 -0.36
N GLU A 312 22.26 -1.62 0.65
CA GLU A 312 23.71 -1.49 0.86
C GLU A 312 24.34 -2.75 1.45
N GLU A 313 23.65 -3.40 2.38
CA GLU A 313 24.18 -4.58 3.09
C GLU A 313 23.13 -5.67 3.18
N VAL A 314 23.32 -6.78 2.44
CA VAL A 314 22.38 -7.92 2.42
C VAL A 314 23.07 -9.18 2.94
N VAL A 315 22.37 -9.88 3.84
CA VAL A 315 22.78 -11.21 4.32
C VAL A 315 21.72 -12.23 3.91
N LEU A 316 22.11 -13.23 3.14
CA LEU A 316 21.29 -14.35 2.73
C LEU A 316 21.70 -15.61 3.51
N ASN A 317 20.76 -16.31 4.12
CA ASN A 317 21.09 -17.32 5.11
C ASN A 317 20.78 -18.76 4.72
N LYS A 318 20.01 -19.01 3.67
CA LYS A 318 19.56 -20.36 3.31
C LYS A 318 19.46 -20.54 1.80
N LEU A 319 19.65 -21.79 1.36
CA LEU A 319 19.42 -22.18 -0.03
C LEU A 319 17.94 -22.21 -0.34
N SER A 320 17.45 -21.16 -0.98
CA SER A 320 16.19 -21.15 -1.73
C SER A 320 16.49 -21.41 -3.21
N ASN A 321 15.52 -21.74 -3.99
CA ASN A 321 15.68 -21.89 -5.42
C ASN A 321 14.59 -21.10 -6.17
N PRO A 322 14.89 -19.94 -6.71
CA PRO A 322 16.13 -19.14 -6.55
C PRO A 322 16.16 -18.37 -5.22
N ASN A 323 17.35 -17.90 -4.78
CA ASN A 323 17.48 -17.03 -3.61
C ASN A 323 16.96 -15.61 -3.90
N VAL A 324 17.21 -15.15 -5.12
CA VAL A 324 16.85 -13.82 -5.58
C VAL A 324 16.22 -13.93 -6.96
N ARG A 325 15.08 -13.30 -7.14
CA ARG A 325 14.41 -13.21 -8.44
C ARG A 325 14.07 -11.77 -8.77
N THR A 326 14.42 -11.34 -9.98
CA THR A 326 13.98 -10.05 -10.54
C THR A 326 13.30 -10.29 -11.86
N ALA A 327 12.16 -9.63 -12.07
CA ALA A 327 11.36 -9.78 -13.27
C ALA A 327 10.68 -8.47 -13.67
N GLU A 328 10.23 -8.40 -14.93
CA GLU A 328 9.39 -7.34 -15.45
C GLU A 328 10.00 -5.95 -15.30
N ASN A 329 11.18 -5.77 -15.88
CA ASN A 329 11.87 -4.49 -15.95
C ASN A 329 12.25 -3.90 -14.56
N SER A 330 12.63 -4.77 -13.63
CA SER A 330 12.96 -4.39 -12.26
C SER A 330 14.46 -4.27 -12.04
N LEU A 331 14.86 -3.43 -11.09
CA LEU A 331 16.26 -3.18 -10.77
C LEU A 331 16.56 -3.55 -9.32
N MET A 332 17.57 -4.40 -9.13
CA MET A 332 18.13 -4.69 -7.82
C MET A 332 19.58 -4.24 -7.76
N ARG A 333 19.92 -3.44 -6.75
CA ARG A 333 21.31 -3.12 -6.39
C ARG A 333 21.56 -3.56 -4.99
N MET A 334 22.57 -4.39 -4.79
CA MET A 334 22.91 -4.89 -3.46
C MET A 334 24.41 -5.07 -3.27
N ARG A 335 24.82 -4.98 -2.01
CA ARG A 335 26.13 -5.46 -1.55
C ARG A 335 25.90 -6.66 -0.63
N ILE A 336 26.32 -7.83 -1.05
CA ILE A 336 26.20 -9.04 -0.24
C ILE A 336 27.36 -9.09 0.76
N LEU A 337 27.08 -8.90 2.04
CA LEU A 337 28.08 -8.93 3.11
C LEU A 337 28.48 -10.34 3.50
N SER A 338 27.51 -11.21 3.69
CA SER A 338 27.76 -12.58 4.08
C SER A 338 26.64 -13.50 3.66
N THR A 339 27.01 -14.76 3.44
CA THR A 339 26.08 -15.86 3.24
C THR A 339 26.31 -16.84 4.38
N LYS A 340 25.49 -16.78 5.43
CA LYS A 340 25.56 -17.78 6.50
C LYS A 340 25.07 -19.11 5.95
N ASN A 341 25.91 -20.16 6.02
CA ASN A 341 25.59 -21.52 5.57
C ASN A 341 25.41 -21.72 4.04
N ILE A 342 25.77 -20.73 3.22
CA ILE A 342 25.75 -20.86 1.76
C ILE A 342 27.11 -20.42 1.25
N GLU A 343 27.77 -21.23 0.41
CA GLU A 343 28.93 -20.75 -0.33
C GLU A 343 28.45 -19.79 -1.43
N LYS A 344 29.16 -18.69 -1.67
CA LYS A 344 28.76 -17.67 -2.66
C LYS A 344 28.49 -18.23 -4.06
N LYS A 345 29.19 -19.32 -4.42
CA LYS A 345 28.96 -20.04 -5.69
C LYS A 345 27.61 -20.74 -5.79
N ASP A 346 26.93 -20.99 -4.66
CA ASP A 346 25.65 -21.69 -4.59
C ASP A 346 24.45 -20.73 -4.52
N LEU A 347 24.71 -19.41 -4.54
CA LEU A 347 23.66 -18.40 -4.65
C LEU A 347 23.00 -18.49 -6.04
N LYS A 348 21.70 -18.54 -6.06
CA LYS A 348 20.91 -18.65 -7.29
C LYS A 348 20.13 -17.36 -7.54
N PHE A 349 20.41 -16.77 -8.69
CA PHE A 349 19.72 -15.58 -9.18
C PHE A 349 18.89 -15.95 -10.40
N GLU A 350 17.64 -15.57 -10.41
CA GLU A 350 16.77 -15.62 -11.58
C GLU A 350 16.47 -14.19 -12.00
N VAL A 351 16.99 -13.79 -13.15
CA VAL A 351 16.86 -12.43 -13.69
C VAL A 351 16.32 -12.57 -15.09
N ASP A 352 15.19 -11.95 -15.39
CA ASP A 352 14.64 -11.96 -16.73
C ASP A 352 15.39 -10.98 -17.65
N ASP A 353 15.10 -11.06 -18.96
CA ASP A 353 15.78 -10.27 -20.00
C ASP A 353 15.53 -8.76 -19.87
N THR A 354 14.57 -8.33 -19.07
CA THR A 354 14.18 -6.93 -18.89
C THR A 354 14.67 -6.33 -17.58
N SER A 355 15.21 -7.15 -16.68
CA SER A 355 15.58 -6.76 -15.32
C SER A 355 17.09 -6.76 -15.13
N GLU A 356 17.54 -6.04 -14.11
CA GLU A 356 18.97 -5.89 -13.81
C GLU A 356 19.25 -6.18 -12.34
N VAL A 357 20.31 -6.95 -12.08
CA VAL A 357 20.89 -7.13 -10.75
C VAL A 357 22.33 -6.59 -10.76
N VAL A 358 22.58 -5.55 -9.99
CA VAL A 358 23.90 -4.94 -9.81
C VAL A 358 24.49 -5.42 -8.48
N ASP A 359 25.52 -6.26 -8.55
CA ASP A 359 26.31 -6.65 -7.40
C ASP A 359 27.43 -5.64 -7.14
N LEU A 360 27.31 -4.86 -6.10
CA LEU A 360 28.29 -3.84 -5.72
C LEU A 360 29.66 -4.42 -5.27
N ASN A 361 29.75 -5.72 -5.06
CA ASN A 361 30.99 -6.42 -4.69
C ASN A 361 31.63 -7.21 -5.84
N ASN A 362 31.05 -7.21 -7.03
CA ASN A 362 31.44 -8.04 -8.18
C ASN A 362 31.53 -9.55 -7.83
N LEU A 363 30.63 -10.05 -7.00
CA LEU A 363 30.62 -11.43 -6.51
C LEU A 363 29.76 -12.36 -7.38
N ILE A 364 28.90 -11.81 -8.20
CA ILE A 364 28.08 -12.54 -9.18
C ILE A 364 28.96 -12.71 -10.42
N LYS A 365 29.63 -13.85 -10.56
CA LYS A 365 30.04 -14.30 -11.87
C LYS A 365 28.77 -14.74 -12.59
N GLU A 366 28.51 -14.17 -13.75
CA GLU A 366 27.39 -14.51 -14.63
C GLU A 366 27.36 -16.03 -14.87
N GLU A 367 26.50 -16.74 -14.14
CA GLU A 367 25.98 -18.04 -14.57
C GLU A 367 24.51 -17.83 -14.93
N THR A 368 24.28 -17.29 -16.12
CA THR A 368 23.04 -17.50 -16.84
C THR A 368 22.85 -18.98 -17.06
N VAL A 369 21.76 -19.55 -16.58
CA VAL A 369 21.29 -20.87 -17.02
C VAL A 369 20.96 -20.75 -18.50
N ALA A 370 21.97 -20.98 -19.34
CA ALA A 370 21.80 -21.19 -20.75
C ALA A 370 21.39 -22.66 -20.93
N THR A 371 20.19 -22.89 -21.43
CA THR A 371 19.87 -24.14 -22.13
C THR A 371 20.90 -24.35 -23.22
N GLU A 372 21.59 -25.51 -23.15
CA GLU A 372 22.64 -25.91 -24.07
C GLU A 372 22.15 -25.83 -25.52
N ASN A 373 22.81 -24.99 -26.32
CA ASN A 373 23.25 -25.39 -27.65
C ASN A 373 24.37 -24.47 -28.18
N ASN A 374 25.57 -25.06 -28.16
CA ASN A 374 26.72 -24.90 -29.07
C ASN A 374 27.11 -23.55 -29.66
N GLN A 375 28.30 -23.17 -29.20
CA GLN A 375 29.44 -22.64 -29.97
C GLN A 375 29.42 -21.21 -30.51
N GLN A 376 30.35 -20.50 -29.93
CA GLN A 376 31.19 -19.42 -30.51
C GLN A 376 30.75 -17.97 -30.32
N THR A 377 31.70 -17.27 -29.76
CA THR A 377 31.95 -15.82 -29.75
C THR A 377 31.30 -15.00 -28.65
N GLU A 378 32.20 -14.47 -27.79
CA GLU A 378 31.99 -13.29 -26.96
C GLU A 378 31.24 -12.20 -27.73
N LYS A 379 29.98 -11.97 -27.35
CA LYS A 379 29.24 -10.76 -27.65
C LYS A 379 28.65 -10.24 -26.34
N VAL A 380 29.04 -9.05 -25.99
CA VAL A 380 28.32 -8.16 -25.08
C VAL A 380 26.83 -8.28 -25.40
N LYS A 381 26.00 -8.79 -24.47
CA LYS A 381 24.53 -8.81 -24.65
C LYS A 381 24.07 -7.34 -24.68
N GLU A 382 23.79 -6.84 -25.86
CA GLU A 382 23.09 -5.59 -26.07
C GLU A 382 21.71 -5.71 -25.41
N SER A 383 21.42 -4.83 -24.45
CA SER A 383 20.05 -4.63 -23.93
C SER A 383 19.13 -4.34 -25.11
N VAL A 384 17.95 -4.96 -25.15
CA VAL A 384 16.92 -4.67 -26.16
C VAL A 384 16.73 -3.15 -26.22
N PRO A 385 16.98 -2.48 -27.36
CA PRO A 385 16.85 -1.04 -27.48
C PRO A 385 15.47 -0.57 -26.98
N THR A 386 15.40 0.55 -26.27
CA THR A 386 14.13 1.02 -25.67
C THR A 386 13.03 1.20 -26.71
N ILE A 387 13.40 1.54 -27.96
CA ILE A 387 12.44 1.62 -29.06
C ILE A 387 11.82 0.25 -29.39
N GLN A 388 12.60 -0.82 -29.30
CA GLN A 388 12.12 -2.16 -29.53
C GLN A 388 11.20 -2.65 -28.37
N GLN A 389 11.44 -2.17 -27.15
CA GLN A 389 10.51 -2.40 -26.04
C GLN A 389 9.15 -1.76 -26.31
N LEU A 390 9.12 -0.56 -26.88
CA LEU A 390 7.88 0.09 -27.32
C LEU A 390 7.19 -0.71 -28.44
N ASP A 391 7.95 -1.21 -29.41
CA ASP A 391 7.42 -2.00 -30.52
C ASP A 391 6.86 -3.34 -30.06
N ASN A 392 7.42 -3.94 -29.01
CA ASN A 392 6.99 -5.20 -28.43
C ASN A 392 5.71 -5.11 -27.57
N LEU A 393 5.25 -3.90 -27.21
CA LEU A 393 3.98 -3.76 -26.50
C LEU A 393 2.84 -4.32 -27.36
N ILE A 394 1.92 -5.06 -26.73
CA ILE A 394 0.75 -5.61 -27.43
C ILE A 394 -0.17 -4.46 -27.86
N GLY A 395 -0.67 -4.51 -29.07
CA GLY A 395 -1.55 -3.49 -29.64
C GLY A 395 -0.91 -2.12 -29.82
N LEU A 396 -1.66 -1.06 -29.47
CA LEU A 396 -1.23 0.35 -29.48
C LEU A 396 -0.72 0.85 -30.85
N ARG A 397 -1.24 0.31 -31.93
CA ARG A 397 -0.72 0.58 -33.29
C ARG A 397 -0.66 2.08 -33.61
N ARG A 398 -1.73 2.83 -33.37
CA ARG A 398 -1.77 4.28 -33.64
C ARG A 398 -0.76 5.06 -32.79
N VAL A 399 -0.68 4.72 -31.50
CA VAL A 399 0.26 5.34 -30.57
C VAL A 399 1.70 5.14 -31.03
N LYS A 400 2.06 3.89 -31.41
CA LYS A 400 3.39 3.56 -31.95
C LYS A 400 3.70 4.32 -33.25
N GLU A 401 2.73 4.43 -34.16
CA GLU A 401 2.87 5.19 -35.40
C GLU A 401 3.13 6.69 -35.13
N GLU A 402 2.37 7.31 -34.22
CA GLU A 402 2.54 8.73 -33.86
C GLU A 402 3.88 8.97 -33.14
N ILE A 403 4.29 8.09 -32.22
CA ILE A 403 5.61 8.16 -31.60
C ILE A 403 6.70 8.04 -32.66
N SER A 404 6.58 7.10 -33.60
CA SER A 404 7.55 6.95 -34.71
C SER A 404 7.64 8.17 -35.59
N LYS A 405 6.53 8.88 -35.82
CA LYS A 405 6.54 10.18 -36.56
C LYS A 405 7.32 11.25 -35.78
N MET A 406 7.04 11.37 -34.48
CA MET A 406 7.73 12.31 -33.59
C MET A 406 9.23 12.04 -33.54
N LEU A 407 9.63 10.76 -33.40
CA LEU A 407 11.05 10.37 -33.35
C LEU A 407 11.77 10.62 -34.67
N ARG A 408 11.11 10.50 -35.84
CA ARG A 408 11.71 10.87 -37.12
C ARG A 408 12.06 12.37 -37.20
N ILE A 409 11.24 13.24 -36.64
CA ILE A 409 11.52 14.67 -36.58
C ILE A 409 12.71 14.93 -35.63
N VAL A 410 12.76 14.25 -34.51
CA VAL A 410 13.90 14.27 -33.57
C VAL A 410 15.20 13.88 -34.29
N ASP A 411 15.21 12.73 -34.98
CA ASP A 411 16.37 12.21 -35.68
C ASP A 411 16.81 13.18 -36.83
N PHE A 412 15.86 13.79 -37.54
CA PHE A 412 16.12 14.78 -38.56
C PHE A 412 16.80 16.04 -37.95
N ASN A 413 16.25 16.54 -36.83
CA ASN A 413 16.84 17.71 -36.16
C ASN A 413 18.22 17.40 -35.58
N ASN A 414 18.45 16.22 -35.00
CA ASN A 414 19.78 15.81 -34.53
C ASN A 414 20.81 15.75 -35.67
N LYS A 415 20.41 15.28 -36.87
CA LYS A 415 21.28 15.30 -38.06
C LYS A 415 21.62 16.72 -38.50
N ARG A 416 20.65 17.65 -38.44
CA ARG A 416 20.90 19.06 -38.76
C ARG A 416 21.86 19.73 -37.77
N ILE A 417 21.70 19.43 -36.48
CA ILE A 417 22.61 19.91 -35.41
C ILE A 417 24.04 19.41 -35.70
N ALA A 418 24.18 18.12 -36.02
CA ALA A 418 25.47 17.51 -36.34
C ALA A 418 26.14 18.16 -37.59
N GLN A 419 25.35 18.78 -38.48
CA GLN A 419 25.82 19.54 -39.66
C GLN A 419 26.04 21.03 -39.36
N GLY A 420 25.94 21.48 -38.09
CA GLY A 420 26.16 22.87 -37.70
C GLY A 420 24.94 23.79 -37.87
N HIS A 421 23.76 23.25 -38.15
CA HIS A 421 22.53 24.04 -38.20
C HIS A 421 21.88 24.12 -36.83
N THR A 422 21.16 25.21 -36.57
CA THR A 422 20.37 25.40 -35.34
C THR A 422 18.87 25.24 -35.68
N PRO A 423 18.29 24.03 -35.60
CA PRO A 423 16.88 23.86 -35.86
C PRO A 423 16.02 24.54 -34.79
N GLU A 424 14.81 24.94 -35.17
CA GLU A 424 13.84 25.46 -34.21
C GLU A 424 13.50 24.42 -33.13
N LYS A 425 13.47 24.86 -31.89
CA LYS A 425 13.15 23.99 -30.74
C LYS A 425 11.69 23.55 -30.83
N GLN A 426 11.47 22.24 -30.81
CA GLN A 426 10.12 21.66 -30.88
C GLN A 426 9.58 21.41 -29.49
N ALA A 427 8.33 21.82 -29.22
CA ALA A 427 7.63 21.46 -28.01
C ALA A 427 7.32 19.94 -27.99
N LEU A 428 7.83 19.24 -26.99
CA LEU A 428 7.63 17.79 -26.82
C LEU A 428 6.37 17.43 -26.01
N HIS A 429 5.72 18.44 -25.41
CA HIS A 429 4.58 18.22 -24.54
C HIS A 429 3.44 17.49 -25.24
N ALA A 430 2.73 16.64 -24.50
CA ALA A 430 1.75 15.73 -25.06
C ALA A 430 0.49 15.57 -24.19
N VAL A 431 -0.60 15.20 -24.84
CA VAL A 431 -1.81 14.72 -24.22
C VAL A 431 -1.99 13.23 -24.53
N PHE A 432 -2.21 12.42 -23.50
CA PHE A 432 -2.51 11.01 -23.60
C PHE A 432 -3.98 10.79 -23.24
N VAL A 433 -4.79 10.41 -24.22
CA VAL A 433 -6.23 10.18 -24.00
C VAL A 433 -6.57 8.71 -24.18
N GLY A 434 -7.53 8.22 -23.41
CA GLY A 434 -8.04 6.86 -23.49
C GLY A 434 -8.50 6.29 -22.15
N ASN A 435 -9.13 5.12 -22.21
CA ASN A 435 -9.69 4.44 -21.05
C ASN A 435 -8.59 3.95 -20.07
N PRO A 436 -8.95 3.54 -18.84
CA PRO A 436 -7.99 2.98 -17.88
C PRO A 436 -7.36 1.70 -18.41
N GLY A 437 -6.12 1.42 -17.99
CA GLY A 437 -5.44 0.16 -18.33
C GLY A 437 -5.01 0.02 -19.80
N THR A 438 -5.04 1.10 -20.60
CA THR A 438 -4.59 1.10 -22.01
C THR A 438 -3.09 1.32 -22.17
N GLY A 439 -2.30 1.39 -21.09
CA GLY A 439 -0.85 1.49 -21.16
C GLY A 439 -0.28 2.92 -21.22
N LYS A 440 -1.07 3.96 -20.95
CA LYS A 440 -0.63 5.37 -20.98
C LYS A 440 0.66 5.64 -20.21
N THR A 441 0.71 5.25 -18.94
CA THR A 441 1.89 5.47 -18.09
C THR A 441 3.12 4.68 -18.57
N THR A 442 2.92 3.43 -19.03
CA THR A 442 3.98 2.59 -19.58
C THR A 442 4.62 3.22 -20.81
N VAL A 443 3.81 3.67 -21.76
CA VAL A 443 4.29 4.35 -22.96
C VAL A 443 4.98 5.67 -22.62
N ALA A 444 4.45 6.44 -21.67
CA ALA A 444 5.07 7.70 -21.23
C ALA A 444 6.49 7.47 -20.68
N ARG A 445 6.71 6.42 -19.91
CA ARG A 445 8.04 6.03 -19.39
C ARG A 445 8.99 5.65 -20.52
N LEU A 446 8.54 4.83 -21.47
CA LEU A 446 9.35 4.42 -22.61
C LEU A 446 9.70 5.63 -23.49
N MET A 447 8.75 6.54 -23.73
CA MET A 447 9.02 7.79 -24.47
C MET A 447 10.09 8.64 -23.78
N GLY A 448 9.99 8.83 -22.47
CA GLY A 448 11.01 9.58 -21.72
C GLY A 448 12.39 8.95 -21.85
N LYS A 449 12.48 7.62 -21.76
CA LYS A 449 13.74 6.89 -21.92
C LYS A 449 14.29 6.99 -23.34
N ILE A 450 13.45 6.84 -24.37
CA ILE A 450 13.85 6.98 -25.77
C ILE A 450 14.36 8.41 -26.05
N LEU A 451 13.66 9.44 -25.57
CA LEU A 451 14.08 10.83 -25.77
C LEU A 451 15.38 11.16 -25.04
N PHE A 452 15.60 10.57 -23.87
CA PHE A 452 16.87 10.66 -23.14
C PHE A 452 18.00 9.95 -23.91
N GLU A 453 17.80 8.71 -24.38
CA GLU A 453 18.77 7.95 -25.18
C GLU A 453 19.13 8.66 -26.50
N LYS A 454 18.20 9.41 -27.08
CA LYS A 454 18.42 10.22 -28.27
C LYS A 454 19.02 11.61 -27.99
N GLY A 455 19.33 11.91 -26.72
CA GLY A 455 19.93 13.19 -26.31
C GLY A 455 19.00 14.40 -26.42
N VAL A 456 17.68 14.17 -26.48
CA VAL A 456 16.66 15.23 -26.55
C VAL A 456 16.34 15.77 -25.17
N LEU A 457 16.18 14.87 -24.20
CA LEU A 457 16.05 15.22 -22.79
C LEU A 457 17.40 15.01 -22.12
N PRO A 458 17.92 16.02 -21.38
CA PRO A 458 19.28 15.96 -20.85
C PRO A 458 19.45 14.93 -19.72
N GLY A 459 18.38 14.52 -19.08
CA GLY A 459 18.44 13.69 -17.89
C GLY A 459 18.95 14.44 -16.66
N ARG A 460 19.18 13.71 -15.59
CA ARG A 460 19.85 14.21 -14.40
C ARG A 460 20.84 13.13 -13.92
N ASP A 461 22.07 13.54 -13.66
CA ASP A 461 23.16 12.64 -13.24
C ASP A 461 23.33 11.42 -14.16
N GLY A 462 23.19 11.66 -15.48
CA GLY A 462 23.30 10.63 -16.53
C GLY A 462 22.14 9.64 -16.58
N LYS A 463 20.98 9.97 -15.97
CA LYS A 463 19.80 9.11 -15.94
C LYS A 463 18.57 9.81 -16.50
N CYS A 464 17.68 9.02 -17.11
CA CYS A 464 16.36 9.49 -17.49
C CYS A 464 15.56 9.87 -16.25
N VAL A 465 14.94 11.05 -16.25
CA VAL A 465 14.05 11.52 -15.19
C VAL A 465 12.61 11.27 -15.60
N PHE A 466 11.83 10.63 -14.73
CA PHE A 466 10.39 10.46 -14.90
C PHE A 466 9.68 10.71 -13.58
N VAL A 467 8.77 11.66 -13.57
CA VAL A 467 7.97 12.04 -12.41
C VAL A 467 6.50 11.85 -12.76
N GLU A 468 5.81 11.04 -11.96
CA GLU A 468 4.36 10.87 -12.05
C GLU A 468 3.68 11.72 -10.98
N ALA A 469 2.59 12.36 -11.34
CA ALA A 469 1.85 13.29 -10.49
C ALA A 469 0.35 13.16 -10.68
N LYS A 470 -0.38 13.45 -9.63
CA LYS A 470 -1.84 13.64 -9.60
C LYS A 470 -2.17 15.06 -9.12
N GLU A 471 -3.44 15.42 -9.18
CA GLU A 471 -3.95 16.71 -8.66
C GLU A 471 -3.42 17.00 -7.24
N SER A 472 -3.45 16.01 -6.34
CA SER A 472 -3.00 16.13 -4.94
C SER A 472 -1.52 16.49 -4.77
N ASP A 473 -0.69 16.19 -5.76
CA ASP A 473 0.75 16.48 -5.73
C ASP A 473 1.09 17.89 -6.23
N LEU A 474 0.14 18.52 -6.91
CA LEU A 474 0.26 19.84 -7.52
C LEU A 474 -0.43 20.93 -6.69
N ILE A 475 -1.49 20.58 -5.97
CA ILE A 475 -2.34 21.52 -5.24
C ILE A 475 -2.02 21.50 -3.76
N SER A 476 -1.85 22.69 -3.16
CA SER A 476 -1.73 22.87 -1.72
C SER A 476 -3.07 23.22 -1.09
N SER A 477 -3.30 22.74 0.14
CA SER A 477 -4.45 23.15 0.95
C SER A 477 -4.36 24.61 1.46
N ASN A 478 -3.17 25.22 1.38
CA ASN A 478 -2.92 26.58 1.84
C ASN A 478 -3.01 27.59 0.70
N VAL A 479 -3.66 28.71 0.93
CA VAL A 479 -3.74 29.81 -0.04
C VAL A 479 -2.33 30.30 -0.40
N GLY A 480 -2.01 30.34 -1.71
CA GLY A 480 -0.69 30.73 -2.23
C GLY A 480 0.38 29.63 -2.18
N GLY A 481 0.06 28.43 -1.68
CA GLY A 481 0.97 27.29 -1.64
C GLY A 481 1.04 26.49 -2.93
N THR A 482 -0.01 26.53 -3.75
CA THR A 482 -0.15 25.70 -4.94
C THR A 482 0.94 26.00 -6.00
N ALA A 483 1.22 27.25 -6.30
CA ALA A 483 2.29 27.62 -7.24
C ALA A 483 3.67 27.11 -6.76
N LEU A 484 3.92 27.15 -5.45
CA LEU A 484 5.18 26.68 -4.87
C LEU A 484 5.32 25.15 -4.99
N GLU A 485 4.29 24.39 -4.61
CA GLU A 485 4.32 22.93 -4.71
C GLU A 485 4.39 22.47 -6.17
N THR A 486 3.59 23.08 -7.06
CA THR A 486 3.67 22.83 -8.49
C THR A 486 5.08 23.10 -9.04
N LYS A 487 5.71 24.21 -8.66
CA LYS A 487 7.06 24.55 -9.12
C LYS A 487 8.13 23.59 -8.58
N LYS A 488 8.00 23.12 -7.34
CA LYS A 488 8.89 22.07 -6.78
C LYS A 488 8.80 20.78 -7.60
N LEU A 489 7.58 20.36 -7.95
CA LEU A 489 7.36 19.15 -8.74
C LEU A 489 7.91 19.28 -10.16
N LEU A 490 7.71 20.42 -10.82
CA LEU A 490 8.25 20.73 -12.12
C LEU A 490 9.79 20.69 -12.12
N ASN A 491 10.43 21.32 -11.13
CA ASN A 491 11.89 21.26 -10.95
C ASN A 491 12.39 19.83 -10.69
N LYS A 492 11.59 18.99 -10.01
CA LYS A 492 11.92 17.57 -9.81
C LYS A 492 11.92 16.81 -11.13
N ALA A 493 11.04 17.16 -12.06
CA ALA A 493 10.91 16.52 -13.37
C ALA A 493 11.82 17.14 -14.45
N LEU A 494 12.48 18.26 -14.16
CA LEU A 494 13.36 18.93 -15.11
C LEU A 494 14.49 18.00 -15.59
N GLY A 495 14.73 18.01 -16.87
CA GLY A 495 15.64 17.08 -17.54
C GLY A 495 14.96 15.80 -18.05
N GLY A 496 13.65 15.61 -17.79
CA GLY A 496 12.95 14.40 -18.15
C GLY A 496 11.47 14.58 -18.44
N VAL A 497 10.65 13.70 -17.91
CA VAL A 497 9.19 13.67 -18.13
C VAL A 497 8.43 13.91 -16.84
N LEU A 498 7.47 14.84 -16.88
CA LEU A 498 6.39 14.95 -15.90
C LEU A 498 5.11 14.36 -16.50
N PHE A 499 4.62 13.28 -15.91
CA PHE A 499 3.37 12.65 -16.30
C PHE A 499 2.29 13.00 -15.27
N ILE A 500 1.25 13.70 -15.70
CA ILE A 500 0.14 14.14 -14.85
C ILE A 500 -1.07 13.27 -15.19
N ASP A 501 -1.40 12.33 -14.29
CA ASP A 501 -2.56 11.46 -14.49
C ASP A 501 -3.84 12.15 -14.05
N GLU A 502 -4.94 11.84 -14.76
CA GLU A 502 -6.25 12.46 -14.57
C GLU A 502 -6.18 14.01 -14.56
N ALA A 503 -5.36 14.59 -15.45
CA ALA A 503 -5.06 16.03 -15.47
C ALA A 503 -6.29 16.94 -15.55
N TYR A 504 -7.42 16.45 -16.06
CA TYR A 504 -8.70 17.15 -16.08
C TYR A 504 -9.25 17.50 -14.67
N THR A 505 -8.75 16.81 -13.63
CA THR A 505 -9.14 17.11 -12.24
C THR A 505 -8.66 18.49 -11.80
N LEU A 506 -7.60 19.03 -12.42
CA LEU A 506 -7.12 20.39 -12.17
C LEU A 506 -8.13 21.49 -12.60
N ASP A 507 -9.09 21.18 -13.46
CA ASP A 507 -10.12 22.14 -13.92
C ASP A 507 -11.46 22.00 -13.20
N LYS A 508 -11.52 21.29 -12.07
CA LYS A 508 -12.74 21.18 -11.27
C LYS A 508 -13.14 22.55 -10.72
N LYS A 509 -14.34 23.00 -11.07
CA LYS A 509 -14.93 24.26 -10.59
C LYS A 509 -15.26 24.14 -9.10
N GLY A 510 -14.49 24.82 -8.25
CA GLY A 510 -14.72 24.95 -6.81
C GLY A 510 -14.73 26.42 -6.38
N SER A 511 -15.09 26.69 -5.13
CA SER A 511 -15.13 28.06 -4.57
C SER A 511 -13.75 28.72 -4.46
N VAL A 512 -12.65 27.95 -4.49
CA VAL A 512 -11.26 28.42 -4.54
C VAL A 512 -10.55 27.63 -5.65
N ASN A 513 -10.00 28.35 -6.64
CA ASN A 513 -9.58 27.77 -7.91
C ASN A 513 -8.07 27.47 -7.92
N PHE A 514 -7.59 26.63 -6.98
CA PHE A 514 -6.19 26.22 -6.85
C PHE A 514 -5.68 25.49 -8.10
N GLY A 515 -6.54 24.74 -8.81
CA GLY A 515 -6.15 24.04 -10.03
C GLY A 515 -5.75 24.98 -11.17
N ILE A 516 -6.40 26.14 -11.32
CA ILE A 516 -6.00 27.16 -12.31
C ILE A 516 -4.63 27.74 -11.96
N GLU A 517 -4.31 27.94 -10.68
CA GLU A 517 -2.99 28.39 -10.24
C GLU A 517 -1.89 27.38 -10.64
N ALA A 518 -2.17 26.08 -10.43
CA ALA A 518 -1.28 25.01 -10.88
C ALA A 518 -1.09 25.02 -12.40
N ILE A 519 -2.19 25.09 -13.17
CA ILE A 519 -2.15 25.13 -14.64
C ILE A 519 -1.34 26.34 -15.13
N ASN A 520 -1.56 27.52 -14.58
CA ASN A 520 -0.81 28.73 -14.98
C ASN A 520 0.69 28.61 -14.68
N THR A 521 1.04 28.00 -13.52
CA THR A 521 2.43 27.73 -13.16
C THR A 521 3.07 26.73 -14.12
N ILE A 522 2.36 25.68 -14.52
CA ILE A 522 2.82 24.70 -15.51
C ILE A 522 3.02 25.38 -16.87
N LEU A 523 2.07 26.20 -17.33
CA LEU A 523 2.16 26.90 -18.62
C LEU A 523 3.36 27.85 -18.72
N ALA A 524 3.65 28.58 -17.64
CA ALA A 524 4.84 29.44 -17.58
C ALA A 524 6.11 28.59 -17.65
N PHE A 525 6.17 27.52 -16.90
CA PHE A 525 7.33 26.62 -16.88
C PHE A 525 7.57 25.92 -18.23
N MET A 526 6.52 25.53 -18.94
CA MET A 526 6.60 24.92 -20.26
C MET A 526 7.24 25.88 -21.29
N GLU A 527 7.02 27.18 -21.16
CA GLU A 527 7.61 28.20 -22.03
C GLU A 527 9.08 28.40 -21.71
N ASP A 528 9.42 28.48 -20.40
CA ASP A 528 10.78 28.75 -19.94
C ASP A 528 11.73 27.55 -20.20
N HIS A 529 11.20 26.30 -20.21
CA HIS A 529 11.98 25.06 -20.27
C HIS A 529 11.56 24.14 -21.44
N ARG A 530 11.24 24.68 -22.61
CA ARG A 530 10.68 23.94 -23.77
C ARG A 530 11.44 22.69 -24.19
N ASP A 531 12.75 22.70 -24.06
CA ASP A 531 13.68 21.66 -24.50
C ASP A 531 14.29 20.84 -23.34
N GLU A 532 13.93 21.17 -22.11
CA GLU A 532 14.49 20.51 -20.92
C GLU A 532 13.51 19.55 -20.23
N ILE A 533 12.22 19.64 -20.58
CA ILE A 533 11.19 18.82 -19.97
C ILE A 533 10.10 18.44 -20.98
N MET A 534 9.60 17.21 -20.86
CA MET A 534 8.37 16.80 -21.51
C MET A 534 7.25 16.71 -20.47
N ILE A 535 6.16 17.43 -20.66
CA ILE A 535 4.97 17.33 -19.81
C ILE A 535 3.89 16.56 -20.56
N ILE A 536 3.37 15.51 -19.94
CA ILE A 536 2.31 14.65 -20.48
C ILE A 536 1.08 14.78 -19.58
N PHE A 537 -0.01 15.26 -20.15
CA PHE A 537 -1.32 15.31 -19.50
C PHE A 537 -2.12 14.07 -19.90
N ALA A 538 -2.49 13.24 -18.96
CA ALA A 538 -3.22 12.00 -19.23
C ALA A 538 -4.63 12.03 -18.63
N GLY A 539 -5.58 11.36 -19.28
CA GLY A 539 -6.95 11.24 -18.78
C GLY A 539 -7.91 10.61 -19.79
N TYR A 540 -9.20 10.64 -19.46
CA TYR A 540 -10.25 10.18 -20.35
C TYR A 540 -10.48 11.15 -21.53
N THR A 541 -10.82 10.61 -22.68
CA THR A 541 -10.90 11.38 -23.94
C THR A 541 -11.85 12.57 -23.84
N LYS A 542 -13.04 12.40 -23.28
CA LYS A 542 -14.05 13.47 -23.18
C LYS A 542 -13.63 14.56 -22.20
N GLU A 543 -13.14 14.15 -21.03
CA GLU A 543 -12.69 15.04 -19.96
C GLU A 543 -11.46 15.84 -20.38
N MET A 544 -10.52 15.21 -21.08
CA MET A 544 -9.33 15.86 -21.60
C MET A 544 -9.64 16.84 -22.73
N ASP A 545 -10.60 16.55 -23.59
CA ASP A 545 -11.07 17.51 -24.61
C ASP A 545 -11.69 18.77 -23.97
N GLN A 546 -12.46 18.61 -22.91
CA GLN A 546 -12.99 19.73 -22.12
C GLN A 546 -11.88 20.51 -21.43
N PHE A 547 -10.93 19.84 -20.80
CA PHE A 547 -9.78 20.42 -20.12
C PHE A 547 -8.92 21.28 -21.05
N LEU A 548 -8.66 20.82 -22.27
CA LEU A 548 -7.91 21.57 -23.27
C LEU A 548 -8.70 22.77 -23.82
N LYS A 549 -10.03 22.68 -23.89
CA LYS A 549 -10.90 23.78 -24.32
C LYS A 549 -11.06 24.86 -23.28
N SER A 550 -11.01 24.50 -21.99
CA SER A 550 -11.15 25.46 -20.89
C SER A 550 -9.94 26.37 -20.75
N ASN A 551 -8.77 25.95 -21.24
CA ASN A 551 -7.55 26.73 -21.20
C ASN A 551 -6.86 26.81 -22.58
N PRO A 552 -7.06 27.90 -23.34
CA PRO A 552 -6.45 28.08 -24.67
C PRO A 552 -4.92 28.04 -24.67
N GLY A 553 -4.29 28.39 -23.53
CA GLY A 553 -2.84 28.34 -23.35
C GLY A 553 -2.28 26.92 -23.35
N LEU A 554 -3.02 25.92 -22.83
CA LEU A 554 -2.65 24.52 -22.94
C LEU A 554 -2.68 24.04 -24.38
N LYS A 555 -3.76 24.33 -25.11
CA LYS A 555 -3.94 23.88 -26.50
C LYS A 555 -2.82 24.33 -27.42
N SER A 556 -2.28 25.55 -27.22
CA SER A 556 -1.20 26.10 -28.06
C SER A 556 0.18 25.51 -27.73
N ARG A 557 0.40 25.02 -26.50
CA ARG A 557 1.70 24.51 -26.01
C ARG A 557 1.82 23.00 -26.01
N VAL A 558 0.71 22.27 -26.16
CA VAL A 558 0.69 20.81 -26.20
C VAL A 558 0.28 20.31 -27.59
N PRO A 559 1.23 20.26 -28.54
CA PRO A 559 0.91 19.95 -29.93
C PRO A 559 0.65 18.48 -30.21
N ASN A 560 1.13 17.59 -29.34
CA ASN A 560 1.08 16.16 -29.58
C ASN A 560 -0.11 15.53 -28.82
N THR A 561 -0.94 14.78 -29.53
CA THR A 561 -2.03 14.02 -28.91
C THR A 561 -1.88 12.55 -29.29
N PHE A 562 -1.87 11.68 -28.27
CA PHE A 562 -1.79 10.25 -28.42
C PHE A 562 -3.09 9.62 -27.93
N ASP A 563 -3.79 8.95 -28.84
CA ASP A 563 -5.07 8.29 -28.56
C ASP A 563 -4.85 6.81 -28.29
N PHE A 564 -5.07 6.40 -27.04
CA PHE A 564 -4.96 5.04 -26.56
C PHE A 564 -6.31 4.35 -26.70
N GLU A 565 -6.52 3.72 -27.84
CA GLU A 565 -7.72 2.94 -28.12
C GLU A 565 -7.86 1.76 -27.14
N ASP A 566 -9.09 1.33 -26.91
CA ASP A 566 -9.34 0.09 -26.16
C ASP A 566 -8.75 -1.09 -26.91
N TYR A 567 -8.20 -2.04 -26.16
CA TYR A 567 -7.71 -3.29 -26.74
C TYR A 567 -8.87 -4.13 -27.27
N THR A 568 -8.62 -4.81 -28.36
CA THR A 568 -9.50 -5.88 -28.86
C THR A 568 -9.50 -7.06 -27.87
N SER A 569 -10.51 -7.92 -27.96
CA SER A 569 -10.56 -9.14 -27.13
C SER A 569 -9.34 -10.04 -27.34
N GLU A 570 -8.79 -10.05 -28.55
CA GLU A 570 -7.58 -10.81 -28.89
C GLU A 570 -6.34 -10.22 -28.20
N GLU A 571 -6.15 -8.90 -28.25
CA GLU A 571 -5.06 -8.21 -27.56
C GLU A 571 -5.17 -8.35 -26.04
N ILE A 572 -6.39 -8.26 -25.49
CA ILE A 572 -6.66 -8.53 -24.06
C ILE A 572 -6.25 -9.95 -23.69
N ALA A 573 -6.58 -10.95 -24.51
CA ALA A 573 -6.18 -12.33 -24.26
C ALA A 573 -4.66 -12.51 -24.32
N GLN A 574 -3.99 -11.85 -25.27
CA GLN A 574 -2.52 -11.88 -25.36
C GLN A 574 -1.87 -11.24 -24.13
N ILE A 575 -2.37 -10.09 -23.65
CA ILE A 575 -1.90 -9.45 -22.42
C ILE A 575 -2.07 -10.41 -21.24
N GLY A 576 -3.23 -11.07 -21.13
CA GLY A 576 -3.49 -11.99 -20.04
C GLY A 576 -2.63 -13.26 -20.08
N LEU A 577 -2.38 -13.82 -21.27
CA LEU A 577 -1.47 -14.96 -21.45
C LEU A 577 -0.03 -14.58 -21.08
N TYR A 578 0.41 -13.40 -21.50
CA TYR A 578 1.72 -12.89 -21.11
C TYR A 578 1.85 -12.77 -19.59
N GLU A 579 0.81 -12.26 -18.92
CA GLU A 579 0.77 -12.13 -17.46
C GLU A 579 0.79 -13.51 -16.76
N LEU A 580 -0.01 -14.48 -17.22
CA LEU A 580 -0.01 -15.83 -16.66
C LEU A 580 1.35 -16.53 -16.88
N GLY A 581 1.93 -16.37 -18.07
CA GLY A 581 3.26 -16.91 -18.40
C GLY A 581 4.36 -16.33 -17.52
N SER A 582 4.29 -15.03 -17.20
CA SER A 582 5.24 -14.38 -16.26
C SER A 582 5.15 -14.95 -14.84
N ASP A 583 3.99 -15.46 -14.44
CA ASP A 583 3.78 -16.17 -13.17
C ASP A 583 4.09 -17.67 -13.25
N SER A 584 4.66 -18.13 -14.36
CA SER A 584 4.90 -19.57 -14.64
C SER A 584 3.62 -20.41 -14.61
N LEU A 585 2.46 -19.81 -14.82
CA LEU A 585 1.19 -20.51 -14.95
C LEU A 585 0.99 -20.95 -16.39
N THR A 586 0.54 -22.18 -16.57
CA THR A 586 0.22 -22.75 -17.87
C THR A 586 -1.29 -22.88 -18.04
N VAL A 587 -1.77 -22.62 -19.24
CA VAL A 587 -3.17 -22.77 -19.63
C VAL A 587 -3.22 -23.17 -21.10
N ASP A 588 -4.26 -23.86 -21.51
CA ASP A 588 -4.53 -24.07 -22.94
C ASP A 588 -4.86 -22.70 -23.58
N GLU A 589 -3.98 -22.24 -24.47
CA GLU A 589 -4.08 -20.90 -25.06
C GLU A 589 -5.39 -20.69 -25.84
N GLU A 590 -5.85 -21.67 -26.57
CA GLU A 590 -7.07 -21.56 -27.37
C GLU A 590 -8.31 -21.47 -26.46
N ALA A 591 -8.38 -22.34 -25.47
CA ALA A 591 -9.45 -22.31 -24.47
C ALA A 591 -9.45 -20.97 -23.69
N TYR A 592 -8.26 -20.46 -23.33
CA TYR A 592 -8.13 -19.17 -22.66
C TYR A 592 -8.62 -18.01 -23.53
N ARG A 593 -8.20 -17.95 -24.82
CA ARG A 593 -8.64 -16.92 -25.76
C ARG A 593 -10.16 -16.91 -25.92
N GLN A 594 -10.78 -18.09 -26.04
CA GLN A 594 -12.24 -18.24 -26.15
C GLN A 594 -12.93 -17.78 -24.86
N ALA A 595 -12.40 -18.13 -23.69
CA ALA A 595 -12.95 -17.72 -22.40
C ALA A 595 -12.88 -16.20 -22.23
N VAL A 596 -11.72 -15.59 -22.50
CA VAL A 596 -11.51 -14.14 -22.44
C VAL A 596 -12.44 -13.42 -23.44
N ALA A 597 -12.51 -13.88 -24.70
CA ALA A 597 -13.38 -13.29 -25.71
C ALA A 597 -14.85 -13.32 -25.26
N THR A 598 -15.30 -14.44 -24.71
CA THR A 598 -16.67 -14.61 -24.21
C THR A 598 -16.94 -13.66 -23.03
N ALA A 599 -16.07 -13.63 -22.02
CA ALA A 599 -16.24 -12.79 -20.85
C ALA A 599 -16.17 -11.29 -21.20
N TYR A 600 -15.22 -10.91 -22.06
CA TYR A 600 -15.04 -9.51 -22.46
C TYR A 600 -16.17 -8.97 -23.36
N ALA A 601 -16.82 -9.83 -24.14
CA ALA A 601 -17.98 -9.46 -24.94
C ALA A 601 -19.23 -9.17 -24.09
N HIS A 602 -19.36 -9.80 -22.93
CA HIS A 602 -20.52 -9.65 -22.05
C HIS A 602 -20.37 -8.56 -20.97
N THR A 603 -19.20 -7.94 -20.86
CA THR A 603 -18.97 -6.88 -19.87
C THR A 603 -19.04 -5.50 -20.49
N ASN A 604 -19.55 -4.53 -19.70
CA ASN A 604 -19.45 -3.10 -20.00
C ASN A 604 -18.14 -2.47 -19.46
N ASP A 605 -17.35 -3.22 -18.68
CA ASP A 605 -16.06 -2.76 -18.16
C ASP A 605 -15.03 -2.72 -19.27
N ARG A 606 -14.58 -1.52 -19.63
CA ARG A 606 -13.52 -1.24 -20.59
C ARG A 606 -12.24 -0.77 -19.89
N SER A 607 -11.94 -1.32 -18.73
CA SER A 607 -10.70 -1.02 -18.02
C SER A 607 -9.47 -1.78 -18.57
N ASN A 608 -9.62 -2.44 -19.73
CA ASN A 608 -8.53 -3.00 -20.54
C ASN A 608 -7.57 -3.89 -19.75
N GLY A 609 -6.30 -3.54 -19.64
CA GLY A 609 -5.29 -4.31 -18.89
C GLY A 609 -5.65 -4.53 -17.41
N ARG A 610 -6.46 -3.65 -16.79
CA ARG A 610 -6.97 -3.89 -15.43
C ARG A 610 -8.04 -4.98 -15.43
N TRP A 611 -8.92 -4.99 -16.44
CA TRP A 611 -9.95 -6.01 -16.56
C TRP A 611 -9.35 -7.42 -16.68
N ILE A 612 -8.35 -7.61 -17.56
CA ILE A 612 -7.76 -8.94 -17.76
C ILE A 612 -6.95 -9.39 -16.53
N ARG A 613 -6.30 -8.45 -15.83
CA ARG A 613 -5.64 -8.74 -14.56
C ARG A 613 -6.64 -9.29 -13.53
N ASN A 614 -7.80 -8.64 -13.38
CA ASN A 614 -8.87 -9.11 -12.48
C ASN A 614 -9.43 -10.47 -12.92
N PHE A 615 -9.49 -10.73 -14.22
CA PHE A 615 -9.89 -12.04 -14.75
C PHE A 615 -8.87 -13.12 -14.38
N ASN A 616 -7.59 -12.84 -14.55
CA ASN A 616 -6.50 -13.75 -14.19
C ASN A 616 -6.43 -13.98 -12.67
N GLU A 617 -6.70 -12.98 -11.85
CA GLU A 617 -6.79 -13.14 -10.39
C GLU A 617 -7.87 -14.14 -9.99
N LYS A 618 -9.03 -14.10 -10.65
CA LYS A 618 -10.10 -15.09 -10.43
C LYS A 618 -9.64 -16.49 -10.83
N LEU A 619 -8.90 -16.64 -11.93
CA LEU A 619 -8.33 -17.93 -12.34
C LEU A 619 -7.32 -18.46 -11.33
N ARG A 620 -6.42 -17.62 -10.83
CA ARG A 620 -5.47 -17.98 -9.76
C ARG A 620 -6.20 -18.44 -8.49
N LEU A 621 -7.29 -17.77 -8.13
CA LEU A 621 -8.11 -18.17 -6.98
C LEU A 621 -8.77 -19.55 -7.20
N ARG A 622 -9.27 -19.83 -8.41
CA ARG A 622 -9.84 -21.15 -8.75
C ARG A 622 -8.80 -22.26 -8.70
N LEU A 623 -7.64 -22.03 -9.31
CA LEU A 623 -6.50 -22.95 -9.24
C LEU A 623 -6.09 -23.22 -7.78
N ALA A 624 -5.97 -22.19 -6.96
CA ALA A 624 -5.62 -22.32 -5.55
C ALA A 624 -6.67 -23.10 -4.75
N THR A 625 -7.96 -22.88 -5.03
CA THR A 625 -9.07 -23.63 -4.40
C THR A 625 -9.02 -25.10 -4.79
N ARG A 626 -8.81 -25.40 -6.09
CA ARG A 626 -8.70 -26.78 -6.60
C ARG A 626 -7.48 -27.50 -6.02
N PHE A 627 -6.33 -26.80 -5.90
CA PHE A 627 -5.14 -27.32 -5.25
C PHE A 627 -5.36 -27.60 -3.76
N GLY A 628 -6.06 -26.70 -3.03
CA GLY A 628 -6.41 -26.89 -1.63
C GLY A 628 -7.28 -28.14 -1.39
N ASN A 629 -8.20 -28.43 -2.31
CA ASN A 629 -9.05 -29.64 -2.26
C ASN A 629 -8.32 -30.92 -2.68
N ASN A 630 -7.30 -30.82 -3.55
CA ASN A 630 -6.48 -31.94 -4.01
C ASN A 630 -5.03 -31.52 -4.22
N PRO A 631 -4.17 -31.66 -3.20
CA PRO A 631 -2.75 -31.26 -3.30
C PRO A 631 -1.89 -32.06 -4.29
N SER A 632 -2.44 -33.10 -4.91
CA SER A 632 -1.72 -33.93 -5.90
C SER A 632 -1.75 -33.38 -7.32
N ILE A 633 -2.50 -32.31 -7.58
CA ILE A 633 -2.53 -31.66 -8.90
C ILE A 633 -1.33 -30.73 -9.10
N ASP A 634 -1.04 -30.42 -10.37
CA ASP A 634 -0.03 -29.40 -10.69
C ASP A 634 -0.51 -28.01 -10.23
N PRO A 635 0.22 -27.34 -9.32
CA PRO A 635 -0.14 -26.01 -8.82
C PRO A 635 0.04 -24.89 -9.86
N ASN A 636 0.69 -25.18 -11.00
CA ASN A 636 0.95 -24.20 -12.06
C ASN A 636 0.01 -24.37 -13.26
N GLN A 637 -0.86 -25.38 -13.28
CA GLN A 637 -1.73 -25.68 -14.42
C GLN A 637 -3.17 -25.22 -14.20
N ILE A 638 -3.60 -24.22 -14.97
CA ILE A 638 -5.02 -23.82 -15.12
C ILE A 638 -5.67 -24.77 -16.13
N ILE A 639 -6.80 -25.37 -15.77
CA ILE A 639 -7.54 -26.31 -16.61
C ILE A 639 -8.87 -25.71 -17.10
N GLN A 640 -9.53 -26.38 -18.04
CA GLN A 640 -10.81 -25.94 -18.60
C GLN A 640 -11.87 -25.65 -17.54
N GLN A 641 -11.95 -26.45 -16.48
CA GLN A 641 -12.90 -26.26 -15.38
C GLN A 641 -12.70 -24.91 -14.66
N ASP A 642 -11.44 -24.49 -14.47
CA ASP A 642 -11.13 -23.20 -13.84
C ASP A 642 -11.64 -22.03 -14.72
N LEU A 643 -11.52 -22.16 -16.05
CA LEU A 643 -12.03 -21.20 -17.03
C LEU A 643 -13.57 -21.14 -17.01
N ASP A 644 -14.21 -22.30 -17.03
CA ASP A 644 -15.69 -22.42 -17.03
C ASP A 644 -16.27 -21.83 -15.73
N ASP A 645 -15.64 -22.09 -14.60
CA ASP A 645 -16.05 -21.54 -13.31
C ASP A 645 -15.95 -20.00 -13.28
N VAL A 646 -14.88 -19.41 -13.82
CA VAL A 646 -14.72 -17.96 -13.90
C VAL A 646 -15.72 -17.35 -14.87
N LEU A 647 -16.02 -18.02 -15.99
CA LEU A 647 -17.06 -17.58 -16.93
C LEU A 647 -18.46 -17.58 -16.28
N ALA A 648 -18.77 -18.60 -15.49
CA ALA A 648 -20.05 -18.69 -14.79
C ALA A 648 -20.25 -17.55 -13.77
N MET A 649 -19.15 -17.05 -13.16
CA MET A 649 -19.17 -15.91 -12.25
C MET A 649 -19.24 -14.54 -12.94
N SER A 650 -18.97 -14.51 -14.24
CA SER A 650 -18.89 -13.27 -15.01
C SER A 650 -20.21 -12.95 -15.75
N LYS A 651 -21.19 -13.84 -15.64
CA LYS A 651 -22.58 -13.66 -16.09
C LYS A 651 -23.42 -12.99 -15.01
#